data_1188709440c8dbda4b5075402e38bd29
#
_entry.id   1188709440c8dbda4b5075402e38bd29
#
_cell.length_a   1.000
_cell.length_b   1.000
_cell.length_c   1.000
_cell.angle_alpha   90.00
_cell.angle_beta   90.00
_cell.angle_gamma   90.00
#
_symmetry.space_group_name_H-M   'P 1'
#
loop_
_entity.id
_entity.type
_entity.pdbx_description
1 polymer ?
#
loop_
_entity_poly.entity_id
_entity_poly.type
_entity_poly.pdbx_seq_one_letter_code
_entity_poly.pdbx_strand_id
1 'polypeptide(L)'
;MADLQTDVRYIKGIGEARAKALSKLGIATLQDLIGYFPRRYEDRTMTRTIRELELGETVCVRAMIANDPVASRISGGRTVVKARAVDDSGALDLTFFNQEYRKNSLHRGETYIFCGKVEGNLLARRMINPIVEQEGQQVLTGHIVPIYPLTAGVSQNLLYKAVGQGLTACRHLLTDCLPDAVRQEHQLCHSGYAYENIHFPADAEALNLARRRMVFEELFILSCGLQMLRSRRTDVAGPACAAADMEEFYRALPFPLTKAQRRAITEAVSDMRSGRPMNRLCQGDVGSGKTMVAAGCVWFAAQSGWQSALMAPTEILARQHYENLAPLFEKFGLRCALLTGSTKARERRDILENLALGSIDLCIGTHALLTEDVSYARLGLVITDEQHRFGVNQRAALGQKAENPHMLVLSATPIPRTLALIIYGDLDVSVMNELPPGRQKVDTFAVGESYRQRVNQFIRKQVEAGHQVFIVCPLVGQEDHIPDERKAAAAYAKKLREEVFPDLRVCLLHGKMKAKEKVMEDFAAGSGDILVATTVVEVGVDVPNATCMVVENAERFGLSQLHQLRGRVGRGQAKSYCILLSEHPSEETKRRLKVMTKTNDGFEISREDLALRGPGDFFGQRQHGLPALKIADLSCDMALLDEAQQAAKGWMAQDPALEKPESGALRARIETLFAVKAEGLN
;
A
#
# COMPACT_ATOMS: atom_id res chain seq x y z
N MET A 1 -30.97 -24.64 -18.74
CA MET A 1 -31.00 -23.74 -17.56
C MET A 1 -29.75 -22.88 -17.61
N ALA A 2 -29.84 -21.61 -17.23
CA ALA A 2 -28.62 -20.77 -17.17
C ALA A 2 -27.74 -21.31 -16.05
N ASP A 3 -26.43 -21.40 -16.33
CA ASP A 3 -25.36 -21.69 -15.39
C ASP A 3 -24.58 -20.40 -15.12
N LEU A 4 -23.88 -20.30 -14.02
CA LEU A 4 -23.01 -19.14 -13.69
C LEU A 4 -21.90 -18.93 -14.74
N GLN A 5 -21.48 -20.00 -15.43
CA GLN A 5 -20.50 -19.95 -16.52
C GLN A 5 -21.13 -19.62 -17.90
N THR A 6 -22.45 -19.41 -17.97
CA THR A 6 -23.14 -19.04 -19.22
C THR A 6 -22.59 -17.70 -19.73
N ASP A 7 -22.25 -17.66 -21.02
CA ASP A 7 -21.71 -16.47 -21.71
C ASP A 7 -22.73 -15.31 -21.68
N VAL A 8 -22.26 -14.10 -21.42
CA VAL A 8 -23.09 -12.89 -21.35
C VAL A 8 -23.86 -12.57 -22.64
N ARG A 9 -23.48 -13.15 -23.78
CA ARG A 9 -24.18 -13.02 -25.07
C ARG A 9 -25.62 -13.52 -25.02
N TYR A 10 -25.93 -14.41 -24.09
CA TYR A 10 -27.29 -14.95 -23.93
C TYR A 10 -28.21 -14.04 -23.12
N ILE A 11 -27.69 -12.93 -22.60
CA ILE A 11 -28.50 -11.90 -21.93
C ILE A 11 -29.21 -11.05 -22.98
N LYS A 12 -30.52 -10.82 -22.83
CA LYS A 12 -31.30 -10.01 -23.75
C LYS A 12 -30.71 -8.61 -23.91
N GLY A 13 -30.37 -8.26 -25.16
CA GLY A 13 -29.79 -6.97 -25.49
C GLY A 13 -28.24 -6.94 -25.53
N ILE A 14 -27.56 -8.06 -25.26
CA ILE A 14 -26.12 -8.18 -25.42
C ILE A 14 -25.82 -9.05 -26.65
N GLY A 15 -25.53 -8.39 -27.79
CA GLY A 15 -25.00 -9.07 -28.99
C GLY A 15 -23.47 -9.09 -28.98
N GLU A 16 -22.86 -9.70 -30.00
CA GLU A 16 -21.39 -9.90 -30.09
C GLU A 16 -20.56 -8.63 -29.88
N ALA A 17 -20.97 -7.49 -30.46
CA ALA A 17 -20.25 -6.23 -30.32
C ALA A 17 -20.23 -5.71 -28.85
N ARG A 18 -21.34 -5.88 -28.12
CA ARG A 18 -21.44 -5.50 -26.72
C ARG A 18 -20.72 -6.50 -25.81
N ALA A 19 -20.78 -7.79 -26.10
CA ALA A 19 -20.02 -8.82 -25.38
C ALA A 19 -18.51 -8.57 -25.52
N LYS A 20 -18.03 -8.24 -26.73
CA LYS A 20 -16.63 -7.82 -26.97
C LYS A 20 -16.25 -6.53 -26.22
N ALA A 21 -17.18 -5.61 -26.03
CA ALA A 21 -16.92 -4.42 -25.20
C ALA A 21 -16.90 -4.77 -23.71
N LEU A 22 -17.77 -5.67 -23.23
CA LEU A 22 -17.79 -6.16 -21.85
C LEU A 22 -16.55 -6.99 -21.50
N SER A 23 -16.00 -7.76 -22.45
CA SER A 23 -14.77 -8.53 -22.22
C SER A 23 -13.56 -7.65 -21.90
N LYS A 24 -13.53 -6.38 -22.35
CA LYS A 24 -12.50 -5.39 -21.96
C LYS A 24 -12.60 -5.00 -20.46
N LEU A 25 -13.74 -5.21 -19.84
CA LEU A 25 -13.97 -5.03 -18.40
C LEU A 25 -13.78 -6.34 -17.62
N GLY A 26 -13.33 -7.41 -18.28
CA GLY A 26 -13.20 -8.74 -17.65
C GLY A 26 -14.53 -9.47 -17.48
N ILE A 27 -15.58 -9.06 -18.20
CA ILE A 27 -16.94 -9.65 -18.09
C ILE A 27 -17.17 -10.54 -19.30
N ALA A 28 -17.14 -11.86 -19.10
CA ALA A 28 -17.41 -12.87 -20.13
C ALA A 28 -18.61 -13.76 -19.78
N THR A 29 -18.80 -14.07 -18.48
CA THR A 29 -19.82 -14.98 -17.98
C THR A 29 -20.84 -14.25 -17.09
N LEU A 30 -21.95 -14.93 -16.77
CA LEU A 30 -22.94 -14.43 -15.79
C LEU A 30 -22.28 -14.20 -14.41
N GLN A 31 -21.38 -15.08 -14.00
CA GLN A 31 -20.63 -14.93 -12.77
C GLN A 31 -19.78 -13.66 -12.75
N ASP A 32 -19.09 -13.35 -13.87
CA ASP A 32 -18.31 -12.12 -13.97
C ASP A 32 -19.23 -10.90 -13.91
N LEU A 33 -20.36 -10.96 -14.58
CA LEU A 33 -21.31 -9.86 -14.64
C LEU A 33 -21.89 -9.50 -13.27
N ILE A 34 -22.37 -10.48 -12.50
CA ILE A 34 -22.90 -10.24 -11.14
C ILE A 34 -21.78 -9.98 -10.13
N GLY A 35 -20.55 -10.41 -10.42
CA GLY A 35 -19.34 -10.10 -9.64
C GLY A 35 -18.66 -8.78 -10.05
N TYR A 36 -19.25 -8.00 -10.97
CA TYR A 36 -18.77 -6.70 -11.38
C TYR A 36 -19.43 -5.62 -10.53
N PHE A 37 -18.81 -5.30 -9.41
CA PHE A 37 -19.40 -4.42 -8.39
C PHE A 37 -19.38 -2.94 -8.78
N PRO A 38 -20.37 -2.14 -8.31
CA PRO A 38 -20.37 -0.70 -8.47
C PRO A 38 -19.19 -0.04 -7.77
N ARG A 39 -18.64 1.01 -8.39
CA ARG A 39 -17.58 1.82 -7.79
C ARG A 39 -18.09 2.80 -6.72
N ARG A 40 -19.32 3.28 -6.89
CA ARG A 40 -19.99 4.22 -5.98
C ARG A 40 -21.50 4.13 -6.16
N TYR A 41 -22.22 4.79 -5.27
CA TYR A 41 -23.68 4.89 -5.34
C TYR A 41 -24.09 6.34 -5.37
N GLU A 42 -25.20 6.62 -6.06
CA GLU A 42 -25.85 7.91 -6.07
C GLU A 42 -27.24 7.75 -5.45
N ASP A 43 -27.46 8.44 -4.34
CA ASP A 43 -28.79 8.47 -3.71
C ASP A 43 -29.69 9.39 -4.53
N ARG A 44 -30.70 8.81 -5.17
CA ARG A 44 -31.70 9.49 -5.98
C ARG A 44 -33.12 9.28 -5.41
N THR A 45 -33.20 8.91 -4.13
CA THR A 45 -34.46 8.62 -3.44
C THR A 45 -35.25 9.92 -3.19
N MET A 46 -34.57 11.01 -2.90
CA MET A 46 -35.19 12.28 -2.59
C MET A 46 -35.06 13.28 -3.75
N THR A 47 -36.14 13.94 -4.05
CA THR A 47 -36.13 15.11 -4.91
C THR A 47 -36.11 16.39 -4.05
N ARG A 48 -35.25 17.35 -4.45
CA ARG A 48 -35.19 18.67 -3.82
C ARG A 48 -36.00 19.68 -4.62
N THR A 49 -36.41 20.76 -3.96
CA THR A 49 -36.99 21.92 -4.64
C THR A 49 -35.90 22.72 -5.34
N ILE A 50 -36.26 23.44 -6.41
CA ILE A 50 -35.29 24.25 -7.19
C ILE A 50 -34.60 25.30 -6.30
N ARG A 51 -35.27 25.81 -5.28
CA ARG A 51 -34.70 26.79 -4.34
C ARG A 51 -33.59 26.22 -3.46
N GLU A 52 -33.67 24.96 -3.11
CA GLU A 52 -32.69 24.24 -2.23
C GLU A 52 -31.44 23.76 -2.96
N LEU A 53 -31.36 23.93 -4.28
CA LEU A 53 -30.23 23.44 -5.08
C LEU A 53 -28.96 24.22 -4.77
N GLU A 54 -27.89 23.52 -4.45
CA GLU A 54 -26.56 24.07 -4.29
C GLU A 54 -25.71 23.87 -5.56
N LEU A 55 -24.84 24.84 -5.87
CA LEU A 55 -23.98 24.79 -7.04
C LEU A 55 -22.91 23.69 -6.90
N GLY A 56 -22.75 22.88 -7.94
CA GLY A 56 -21.80 21.78 -7.99
C GLY A 56 -22.31 20.46 -7.45
N GLU A 57 -23.47 20.43 -6.80
CA GLU A 57 -24.12 19.22 -6.28
C GLU A 57 -24.84 18.45 -7.40
N THR A 58 -24.88 17.11 -7.29
CA THR A 58 -25.67 16.24 -8.18
C THR A 58 -26.93 15.81 -7.41
N VAL A 59 -28.07 16.26 -7.88
CA VAL A 59 -29.36 16.07 -7.19
C VAL A 59 -30.49 15.75 -8.17
N CYS A 60 -31.59 15.21 -7.67
CA CYS A 60 -32.82 15.03 -8.40
C CYS A 60 -33.83 16.15 -8.05
N VAL A 61 -34.49 16.68 -9.08
CA VAL A 61 -35.51 17.72 -8.97
C VAL A 61 -36.78 17.26 -9.65
N ARG A 62 -37.91 17.40 -8.98
CA ARG A 62 -39.23 17.19 -9.54
C ARG A 62 -39.75 18.54 -10.02
N ALA A 63 -39.92 18.70 -11.33
CA ALA A 63 -40.33 19.97 -11.91
C ALA A 63 -41.15 19.79 -13.20
N MET A 64 -42.03 20.74 -13.48
CA MET A 64 -42.87 20.80 -14.66
C MET A 64 -42.16 21.59 -15.78
N ILE A 65 -42.28 21.12 -17.03
CA ILE A 65 -41.77 21.87 -18.20
C ILE A 65 -42.65 23.10 -18.44
N ALA A 66 -42.04 24.28 -18.32
CA ALA A 66 -42.74 25.58 -18.43
C ALA A 66 -42.89 26.03 -19.88
N ASN A 67 -41.96 25.69 -20.78
CA ASN A 67 -42.00 26.11 -22.19
C ASN A 67 -41.68 24.91 -23.12
N ASP A 68 -42.14 25.01 -24.36
CA ASP A 68 -41.79 23.98 -25.36
C ASP A 68 -40.28 23.95 -25.57
N PRO A 69 -39.64 22.73 -25.63
CA PRO A 69 -38.22 22.60 -25.82
C PRO A 69 -37.78 23.11 -27.21
N VAL A 70 -36.76 23.95 -27.25
CA VAL A 70 -36.24 24.58 -28.47
C VAL A 70 -34.92 23.90 -28.86
N ALA A 71 -34.89 23.33 -30.07
CA ALA A 71 -33.69 22.79 -30.65
C ALA A 71 -32.98 23.84 -31.51
N SER A 72 -31.66 24.00 -31.35
CA SER A 72 -30.81 24.88 -32.16
C SER A 72 -29.52 24.15 -32.55
N ARG A 73 -28.99 24.48 -33.73
CA ARG A 73 -27.65 23.98 -34.14
C ARG A 73 -26.61 25.06 -33.83
N ILE A 74 -25.51 24.61 -33.22
CA ILE A 74 -24.35 25.45 -32.92
C ILE A 74 -23.20 25.14 -33.84
N SER A 75 -22.19 26.00 -33.91
CA SER A 75 -20.98 25.81 -34.71
C SER A 75 -20.32 24.43 -34.44
N GLY A 76 -19.91 23.74 -35.48
CA GLY A 76 -19.35 22.36 -35.36
C GLY A 76 -20.40 21.24 -35.47
N GLY A 77 -21.62 21.54 -35.96
CA GLY A 77 -22.64 20.50 -36.27
C GLY A 77 -23.35 19.89 -35.05
N ARG A 78 -23.15 20.45 -33.86
CA ARG A 78 -23.78 19.95 -32.62
C ARG A 78 -25.17 20.53 -32.46
N THR A 79 -26.13 19.68 -32.06
CA THR A 79 -27.48 20.09 -31.71
C THR A 79 -27.57 20.36 -30.22
N VAL A 80 -28.24 21.47 -29.86
CA VAL A 80 -28.54 21.81 -28.45
C VAL A 80 -30.06 21.98 -28.32
N VAL A 81 -30.65 21.27 -27.36
CA VAL A 81 -32.05 21.45 -26.96
C VAL A 81 -32.07 22.17 -25.61
N LYS A 82 -32.82 23.25 -25.55
CA LYS A 82 -33.04 24.05 -24.32
C LYS A 82 -34.49 23.94 -23.90
N ALA A 83 -34.71 23.75 -22.61
CA ALA A 83 -36.03 23.80 -21.98
C ALA A 83 -35.90 24.48 -20.60
N ARG A 84 -37.00 24.93 -20.05
CA ARG A 84 -37.10 25.47 -18.69
C ARG A 84 -38.08 24.65 -17.90
N ALA A 85 -37.65 24.16 -16.77
CA ALA A 85 -38.48 23.50 -15.79
C ALA A 85 -38.75 24.42 -14.60
N VAL A 86 -39.92 24.29 -13.99
CA VAL A 86 -40.37 25.11 -12.85
C VAL A 86 -40.99 24.18 -11.79
N ASP A 87 -40.82 24.58 -10.55
CA ASP A 87 -41.62 24.11 -9.42
C ASP A 87 -42.16 25.34 -8.64
N ASP A 88 -42.83 25.11 -7.52
CA ASP A 88 -43.40 26.18 -6.68
C ASP A 88 -42.31 27.08 -6.05
N SER A 89 -41.06 26.70 -6.12
CA SER A 89 -39.95 27.41 -5.48
C SER A 89 -39.05 28.21 -6.44
N GLY A 90 -39.06 27.86 -7.74
CA GLY A 90 -38.17 28.52 -8.69
C GLY A 90 -38.18 27.94 -10.12
N ALA A 91 -37.17 28.35 -10.90
CA ALA A 91 -36.96 27.89 -12.28
C ALA A 91 -35.56 27.30 -12.47
N LEU A 92 -35.46 26.24 -13.30
CA LEU A 92 -34.25 25.53 -13.64
C LEU A 92 -34.10 25.46 -15.17
N ASP A 93 -33.00 25.96 -15.68
CA ASP A 93 -32.69 25.89 -17.10
C ASP A 93 -32.05 24.54 -17.45
N LEU A 94 -32.62 23.86 -18.44
CA LEU A 94 -32.17 22.55 -18.91
C LEU A 94 -31.50 22.70 -20.26
N THR A 95 -30.30 22.07 -20.43
CA THR A 95 -29.56 22.12 -21.67
C THR A 95 -29.13 20.68 -22.05
N PHE A 96 -29.53 20.23 -23.24
CA PHE A 96 -29.18 18.88 -23.73
C PHE A 96 -28.33 19.02 -24.99
N PHE A 97 -27.10 18.50 -24.95
CA PHE A 97 -26.20 18.45 -26.10
C PHE A 97 -26.35 17.12 -26.85
N ASN A 98 -26.49 17.19 -28.17
CA ASN A 98 -26.62 16.04 -29.08
C ASN A 98 -27.77 15.08 -28.74
N GLN A 99 -28.85 15.60 -28.14
CA GLN A 99 -30.05 14.86 -27.77
C GLN A 99 -31.30 15.47 -28.41
N GLU A 100 -31.33 15.56 -29.76
CA GLU A 100 -32.43 16.20 -30.51
C GLU A 100 -33.79 15.56 -30.21
N TYR A 101 -33.81 14.25 -29.89
CA TYR A 101 -35.03 13.53 -29.51
C TYR A 101 -35.71 14.12 -28.26
N ARG A 102 -34.99 14.87 -27.41
CA ARG A 102 -35.57 15.54 -26.24
C ARG A 102 -36.61 16.61 -26.58
N LYS A 103 -36.53 17.18 -27.78
CA LYS A 103 -37.53 18.10 -28.25
C LYS A 103 -38.92 17.46 -28.34
N ASN A 104 -38.97 16.16 -28.68
CA ASN A 104 -40.23 15.45 -28.85
C ASN A 104 -40.61 14.60 -27.63
N SER A 105 -39.72 14.42 -26.67
CA SER A 105 -39.95 13.60 -25.45
C SER A 105 -40.28 14.45 -24.20
N LEU A 106 -40.15 15.77 -24.26
CA LEU A 106 -40.49 16.66 -23.16
C LEU A 106 -41.68 17.53 -23.59
N HIS A 107 -42.74 17.47 -22.81
CA HIS A 107 -43.98 18.18 -23.15
C HIS A 107 -44.27 19.26 -22.12
N ARG A 108 -44.64 20.45 -22.60
CA ARG A 108 -45.04 21.55 -21.75
C ARG A 108 -46.24 21.16 -20.88
N GLY A 109 -46.19 21.52 -19.59
CA GLY A 109 -47.22 21.20 -18.61
C GLY A 109 -47.11 19.82 -17.98
N GLU A 110 -46.21 18.94 -18.46
CA GLU A 110 -45.94 17.65 -17.85
C GLU A 110 -44.79 17.74 -16.82
N THR A 111 -44.92 16.93 -15.77
CA THR A 111 -43.92 16.84 -14.67
C THR A 111 -42.95 15.71 -14.93
N TYR A 112 -41.68 16.04 -14.77
CA TYR A 112 -40.58 15.10 -14.91
C TYR A 112 -39.64 15.17 -13.69
N ILE A 113 -38.86 14.13 -13.50
CA ILE A 113 -37.72 14.14 -12.57
C ILE A 113 -36.44 14.35 -13.37
N PHE A 114 -35.74 15.41 -13.03
CA PHE A 114 -34.44 15.78 -13.62
C PHE A 114 -33.32 15.49 -12.63
N CYS A 115 -32.39 14.63 -12.97
CA CYS A 115 -31.29 14.29 -12.09
C CYS A 115 -29.95 14.62 -12.76
N GLY A 116 -29.18 15.52 -12.15
CA GLY A 116 -27.94 16.00 -12.72
C GLY A 116 -27.18 16.97 -11.84
N LYS A 117 -26.00 17.38 -12.30
CA LYS A 117 -25.17 18.37 -11.60
C LYS A 117 -25.75 19.77 -11.80
N VAL A 118 -25.88 20.49 -10.70
CA VAL A 118 -26.34 21.88 -10.69
C VAL A 118 -25.18 22.80 -11.05
N GLU A 119 -25.37 23.61 -12.09
CA GLU A 119 -24.41 24.60 -12.56
C GLU A 119 -25.05 26.00 -12.63
N GLY A 120 -24.26 27.02 -12.98
CA GLY A 120 -24.73 28.39 -13.13
C GLY A 120 -24.39 29.26 -11.94
N ASN A 121 -25.36 30.05 -11.48
CA ASN A 121 -25.24 30.90 -10.31
C ASN A 121 -26.56 30.85 -9.47
N LEU A 122 -26.59 31.52 -8.33
CA LEU A 122 -27.74 31.47 -7.42
C LEU A 122 -29.03 32.02 -8.02
N LEU A 123 -28.94 32.87 -9.06
CA LEU A 123 -30.10 33.47 -9.74
C LEU A 123 -30.51 32.70 -11.01
N ALA A 124 -29.59 31.95 -11.60
CA ALA A 124 -29.82 31.19 -12.84
C ALA A 124 -29.18 29.80 -12.74
N ARG A 125 -29.88 28.91 -12.05
CA ARG A 125 -29.48 27.51 -11.92
C ARG A 125 -29.76 26.76 -13.21
N ARG A 126 -28.84 25.90 -13.62
CA ARG A 126 -28.98 25.07 -14.82
C ARG A 126 -28.47 23.66 -14.59
N MET A 127 -28.99 22.72 -15.38
CA MET A 127 -28.46 21.37 -15.50
C MET A 127 -28.09 21.08 -16.95
N ILE A 128 -26.92 20.46 -17.17
CA ILE A 128 -26.45 20.06 -18.48
C ILE A 128 -26.58 18.54 -18.62
N ASN A 129 -27.26 18.09 -19.68
CA ASN A 129 -27.55 16.67 -19.94
C ASN A 129 -28.09 15.90 -18.72
N PRO A 130 -29.08 16.43 -17.97
CA PRO A 130 -29.64 15.68 -16.86
C PRO A 130 -30.30 14.39 -17.33
N ILE A 131 -30.33 13.40 -16.45
CA ILE A 131 -31.20 12.23 -16.60
C ILE A 131 -32.63 12.74 -16.46
N VAL A 132 -33.53 12.28 -17.33
CA VAL A 132 -34.92 12.73 -17.34
C VAL A 132 -35.81 11.50 -17.36
N GLU A 133 -36.69 11.37 -16.40
CA GLU A 133 -37.70 10.31 -16.31
C GLU A 133 -39.08 10.95 -16.03
N GLN A 134 -40.10 10.34 -16.60
CA GLN A 134 -41.46 10.73 -16.35
C GLN A 134 -41.92 10.27 -14.97
N GLU A 135 -42.67 11.05 -14.27
CA GLU A 135 -43.26 10.69 -12.98
C GLU A 135 -44.13 9.41 -13.13
N GLY A 136 -43.87 8.41 -12.26
CA GLY A 136 -44.55 7.11 -12.32
C GLY A 136 -43.90 6.06 -13.25
N GLN A 137 -42.87 6.41 -14.03
CA GLN A 137 -42.11 5.49 -14.87
C GLN A 137 -40.59 5.51 -14.55
N GLN A 138 -40.28 5.59 -13.28
CA GLN A 138 -38.91 5.74 -12.80
C GLN A 138 -38.14 4.41 -12.90
N VAL A 139 -36.95 4.46 -13.50
CA VAL A 139 -36.02 3.31 -13.61
C VAL A 139 -34.68 3.65 -12.96
N LEU A 140 -34.25 4.92 -13.02
CA LEU A 140 -32.95 5.41 -12.52
C LEU A 140 -33.10 6.52 -11.47
N THR A 141 -34.33 6.84 -11.06
CA THR A 141 -34.63 7.84 -10.03
C THR A 141 -35.57 7.24 -8.99
N GLY A 142 -35.63 7.80 -7.79
CA GLY A 142 -36.47 7.27 -6.69
C GLY A 142 -35.83 6.13 -5.90
N HIS A 143 -34.58 5.78 -6.15
CA HIS A 143 -33.84 4.75 -5.42
C HIS A 143 -32.32 5.06 -5.43
N ILE A 144 -31.56 4.29 -4.69
CA ILE A 144 -30.09 4.36 -4.68
C ILE A 144 -29.58 3.66 -5.93
N VAL A 145 -28.86 4.37 -6.80
CA VAL A 145 -28.42 3.85 -8.10
C VAL A 145 -26.92 3.48 -8.04
N PRO A 146 -26.55 2.25 -8.41
CA PRO A 146 -25.18 1.81 -8.53
C PRO A 146 -24.50 2.48 -9.74
N ILE A 147 -23.27 2.95 -9.57
CA ILE A 147 -22.46 3.54 -10.64
C ILE A 147 -21.28 2.60 -10.93
N TYR A 148 -21.30 1.98 -12.10
CA TYR A 148 -20.28 1.04 -12.55
C TYR A 148 -19.13 1.74 -13.28
N PRO A 149 -17.90 1.24 -13.20
CA PRO A 149 -16.83 1.60 -14.12
C PRO A 149 -17.22 1.28 -15.56
N LEU A 150 -16.93 2.18 -16.49
CA LEU A 150 -17.35 2.05 -17.90
C LEU A 150 -16.15 1.96 -18.85
N THR A 151 -16.40 1.42 -20.04
CA THR A 151 -15.47 1.45 -21.19
C THR A 151 -16.18 1.91 -22.43
N ALA A 152 -15.42 2.23 -23.49
CA ALA A 152 -15.99 2.64 -24.78
C ALA A 152 -16.95 1.57 -25.31
N GLY A 153 -18.18 1.99 -25.65
CA GLY A 153 -19.24 1.10 -26.15
C GLY A 153 -20.14 0.46 -25.08
N VAL A 154 -19.87 0.69 -23.79
CA VAL A 154 -20.72 0.22 -22.66
C VAL A 154 -21.28 1.42 -21.92
N SER A 155 -22.61 1.50 -21.78
CA SER A 155 -23.29 2.54 -21.02
C SER A 155 -23.72 2.06 -19.66
N GLN A 156 -23.91 3.01 -18.71
CA GLN A 156 -24.42 2.74 -17.35
C GLN A 156 -25.75 1.97 -17.39
N ASN A 157 -26.69 2.40 -18.25
CA ASN A 157 -28.00 1.77 -18.39
C ASN A 157 -27.91 0.35 -18.95
N LEU A 158 -26.95 0.08 -19.85
CA LEU A 158 -26.71 -1.27 -20.37
C LEU A 158 -26.28 -2.21 -19.23
N LEU A 159 -25.27 -1.82 -18.43
CA LEU A 159 -24.78 -2.62 -17.31
C LEU A 159 -25.89 -2.82 -16.26
N TYR A 160 -26.59 -1.74 -15.88
CA TYR A 160 -27.69 -1.80 -14.92
C TYR A 160 -28.74 -2.84 -15.32
N LYS A 161 -29.21 -2.82 -16.58
CA LYS A 161 -30.19 -3.78 -17.10
C LYS A 161 -29.61 -5.19 -17.22
N ALA A 162 -28.37 -5.32 -17.66
CA ALA A 162 -27.70 -6.61 -17.83
C ALA A 162 -27.50 -7.32 -16.49
N VAL A 163 -27.02 -6.59 -15.47
CA VAL A 163 -26.85 -7.13 -14.10
C VAL A 163 -28.22 -7.56 -13.52
N GLY A 164 -29.27 -6.76 -13.69
CA GLY A 164 -30.61 -7.14 -13.24
C GLY A 164 -31.14 -8.43 -13.87
N GLN A 165 -30.94 -8.58 -15.19
CA GLN A 165 -31.31 -9.82 -15.89
C GLN A 165 -30.43 -11.00 -15.46
N GLY A 166 -29.12 -10.76 -15.29
CA GLY A 166 -28.19 -11.78 -14.81
C GLY A 166 -28.57 -12.29 -13.41
N LEU A 167 -28.84 -11.39 -12.48
CA LEU A 167 -29.29 -11.76 -11.11
C LEU A 167 -30.60 -12.55 -11.15
N THR A 168 -31.57 -12.11 -11.93
CA THR A 168 -32.85 -12.85 -12.07
C THR A 168 -32.61 -14.25 -12.60
N ALA A 169 -31.72 -14.43 -13.56
CA ALA A 169 -31.41 -15.71 -14.19
C ALA A 169 -30.67 -16.69 -13.26
N CYS A 170 -29.78 -16.18 -12.38
CA CYS A 170 -28.88 -17.02 -11.59
C CYS A 170 -29.08 -16.93 -10.06
N ARG A 171 -30.09 -16.22 -9.58
CA ARG A 171 -30.38 -16.07 -8.13
C ARG A 171 -30.44 -17.40 -7.38
N HIS A 172 -31.07 -18.42 -7.97
CA HIS A 172 -31.21 -19.75 -7.41
C HIS A 172 -29.93 -20.59 -7.43
N LEU A 173 -28.88 -20.13 -8.13
CA LEU A 173 -27.58 -20.79 -8.22
C LEU A 173 -26.54 -20.16 -7.27
N LEU A 174 -26.89 -19.05 -6.60
CA LEU A 174 -26.02 -18.38 -5.65
C LEU A 174 -25.97 -19.18 -4.34
N THR A 175 -24.99 -20.07 -4.24
CA THR A 175 -24.70 -20.79 -2.99
C THR A 175 -23.86 -19.90 -2.07
N ASP A 176 -24.13 -19.98 -0.77
CA ASP A 176 -23.30 -19.30 0.22
C ASP A 176 -21.97 -20.03 0.35
N CYS A 177 -20.85 -19.32 0.20
CA CYS A 177 -19.53 -19.88 0.36
C CYS A 177 -18.99 -19.74 1.78
N LEU A 178 -19.63 -18.90 2.62
CA LEU A 178 -19.30 -18.83 4.04
C LEU A 178 -19.97 -19.98 4.80
N PRO A 179 -19.25 -20.68 5.66
CA PRO A 179 -19.85 -21.63 6.58
C PRO A 179 -20.92 -20.94 7.46
N ASP A 180 -22.04 -21.59 7.69
CA ASP A 180 -23.16 -21.01 8.44
C ASP A 180 -22.78 -20.54 9.84
N ALA A 181 -21.88 -21.25 10.52
CA ALA A 181 -21.37 -20.87 11.82
C ALA A 181 -20.67 -19.50 11.76
N VAL A 182 -19.81 -19.29 10.77
CA VAL A 182 -19.09 -18.02 10.56
C VAL A 182 -20.09 -16.90 10.22
N ARG A 183 -21.05 -17.19 9.34
CA ARG A 183 -22.06 -16.22 8.92
C ARG A 183 -22.91 -15.73 10.11
N GLN A 184 -23.34 -16.65 10.98
CA GLN A 184 -24.16 -16.34 12.15
C GLN A 184 -23.36 -15.60 13.23
N GLU A 185 -22.14 -16.05 13.55
CA GLU A 185 -21.27 -15.43 14.54
C GLU A 185 -20.99 -13.95 14.21
N HIS A 186 -20.76 -13.65 12.92
CA HIS A 186 -20.45 -12.30 12.45
C HIS A 186 -21.69 -11.51 11.98
N GLN A 187 -22.90 -12.04 12.18
CA GLN A 187 -24.17 -11.40 11.83
C GLN A 187 -24.25 -10.94 10.38
N LEU A 188 -23.82 -11.80 9.46
CA LEU A 188 -23.77 -11.50 8.02
C LEU A 188 -25.04 -12.00 7.32
N CYS A 189 -25.54 -11.23 6.36
CA CYS A 189 -26.67 -11.61 5.54
C CYS A 189 -26.30 -12.75 4.56
N HIS A 190 -27.31 -13.42 4.02
CA HIS A 190 -27.12 -14.45 2.99
C HIS A 190 -26.57 -13.87 1.67
N SER A 191 -25.82 -14.69 0.92
CA SER A 191 -25.22 -14.30 -0.36
C SER A 191 -26.25 -13.74 -1.35
N GLY A 192 -27.40 -14.37 -1.50
CA GLY A 192 -28.46 -13.89 -2.39
C GLY A 192 -28.97 -12.48 -2.05
N TYR A 193 -29.17 -12.18 -0.75
CA TYR A 193 -29.53 -10.85 -0.29
C TYR A 193 -28.39 -9.84 -0.56
N ALA A 194 -27.15 -10.24 -0.33
CA ALA A 194 -25.99 -9.39 -0.55
C ALA A 194 -25.82 -9.02 -2.03
N TYR A 195 -25.90 -9.98 -2.95
CA TYR A 195 -25.83 -9.72 -4.39
C TYR A 195 -26.99 -8.85 -4.89
N GLU A 196 -28.20 -9.02 -4.35
CA GLU A 196 -29.35 -8.19 -4.72
C GLU A 196 -29.14 -6.74 -4.28
N ASN A 197 -28.78 -6.53 -3.01
CA ASN A 197 -28.69 -5.19 -2.44
C ASN A 197 -27.37 -4.46 -2.72
N ILE A 198 -26.31 -5.14 -3.17
CA ILE A 198 -25.12 -4.47 -3.67
C ILE A 198 -25.35 -3.87 -5.06
N HIS A 199 -26.24 -4.44 -5.86
CA HIS A 199 -26.59 -3.95 -7.20
C HIS A 199 -27.88 -3.12 -7.25
N PHE A 200 -28.87 -3.49 -6.43
CA PHE A 200 -30.18 -2.84 -6.37
C PHE A 200 -30.62 -2.64 -4.92
N PRO A 201 -29.92 -1.75 -4.19
CA PRO A 201 -30.21 -1.54 -2.77
C PRO A 201 -31.63 -1.01 -2.55
N ALA A 202 -32.37 -1.64 -1.64
CA ALA A 202 -33.68 -1.16 -1.25
C ALA A 202 -33.59 0.20 -0.52
N ASP A 203 -32.57 0.33 0.33
CA ASP A 203 -32.26 1.54 1.10
C ASP A 203 -30.77 1.53 1.50
N ALA A 204 -30.35 2.54 2.25
CA ALA A 204 -28.95 2.68 2.70
C ALA A 204 -28.53 1.60 3.71
N GLU A 205 -29.46 1.09 4.54
CA GLU A 205 -29.19 0.05 5.52
C GLU A 205 -28.96 -1.29 4.81
N ALA A 206 -29.82 -1.65 3.86
CA ALA A 206 -29.68 -2.84 3.03
C ALA A 206 -28.35 -2.83 2.24
N LEU A 207 -27.96 -1.68 1.70
CA LEU A 207 -26.67 -1.49 1.04
C LEU A 207 -25.50 -1.74 1.99
N ASN A 208 -25.54 -1.17 3.19
CA ASN A 208 -24.50 -1.35 4.18
C ASN A 208 -24.34 -2.81 4.64
N LEU A 209 -25.46 -3.50 4.87
CA LEU A 209 -25.46 -4.94 5.20
C LEU A 209 -24.89 -5.78 4.06
N ALA A 210 -25.29 -5.50 2.83
CA ALA A 210 -24.79 -6.18 1.64
C ALA A 210 -23.28 -5.93 1.45
N ARG A 211 -22.82 -4.68 1.57
CA ARG A 211 -21.41 -4.32 1.44
C ARG A 211 -20.56 -4.99 2.53
N ARG A 212 -20.99 -4.92 3.80
CA ARG A 212 -20.31 -5.61 4.91
C ARG A 212 -20.13 -7.10 4.63
N ARG A 213 -21.21 -7.76 4.16
CA ARG A 213 -21.16 -9.19 3.81
C ARG A 213 -20.18 -9.49 2.68
N MET A 214 -20.21 -8.74 1.60
CA MET A 214 -19.36 -8.99 0.43
C MET A 214 -17.89 -8.72 0.72
N VAL A 215 -17.60 -7.64 1.44
CA VAL A 215 -16.23 -7.29 1.86
C VAL A 215 -15.68 -8.35 2.82
N PHE A 216 -16.46 -8.74 3.84
CA PHE A 216 -16.04 -9.80 4.77
C PHE A 216 -15.76 -11.11 4.04
N GLU A 217 -16.63 -11.53 3.13
CA GLU A 217 -16.44 -12.74 2.33
C GLU A 217 -15.14 -12.71 1.54
N GLU A 218 -14.88 -11.63 0.81
CA GLU A 218 -13.67 -11.49 0.00
C GLU A 218 -12.40 -11.60 0.86
N LEU A 219 -12.38 -10.92 2.00
CA LEU A 219 -11.26 -10.92 2.93
C LEU A 219 -11.11 -12.25 3.68
N PHE A 220 -12.20 -12.92 4.01
CA PHE A 220 -12.21 -14.25 4.64
C PHE A 220 -11.65 -15.32 3.70
N ILE A 221 -12.14 -15.35 2.45
CA ILE A 221 -11.65 -16.29 1.42
C ILE A 221 -10.15 -16.09 1.19
N LEU A 222 -9.71 -14.83 1.06
CA LEU A 222 -8.29 -14.49 0.90
C LEU A 222 -7.48 -14.99 2.11
N SER A 223 -7.97 -14.76 3.32
CA SER A 223 -7.29 -15.15 4.56
C SER A 223 -7.19 -16.67 4.72
N CYS A 224 -8.25 -17.40 4.42
CA CYS A 224 -8.23 -18.87 4.40
C CYS A 224 -7.26 -19.43 3.35
N GLY A 225 -7.28 -18.86 2.14
CA GLY A 225 -6.35 -19.28 1.08
C GLY A 225 -4.88 -19.05 1.42
N LEU A 226 -4.56 -17.92 2.04
CA LEU A 226 -3.21 -17.64 2.53
C LEU A 226 -2.80 -18.62 3.65
N GLN A 227 -3.71 -19.01 4.54
CA GLN A 227 -3.43 -20.00 5.56
C GLN A 227 -3.23 -21.41 4.95
N MET A 228 -3.99 -21.79 3.93
CA MET A 228 -3.77 -23.03 3.19
C MET A 228 -2.39 -23.08 2.51
N LEU A 229 -1.96 -21.98 1.91
CA LEU A 229 -0.61 -21.89 1.32
C LEU A 229 0.49 -22.04 2.37
N ARG A 230 0.26 -21.51 3.57
CA ARG A 230 1.18 -21.68 4.70
C ARG A 230 1.23 -23.13 5.18
N SER A 231 0.07 -23.79 5.35
CA SER A 231 0.04 -25.18 5.82
C SER A 231 0.75 -26.15 4.87
N ARG A 232 0.64 -25.96 3.56
CA ARG A 232 1.37 -26.78 2.57
C ARG A 232 2.89 -26.69 2.70
N ARG A 233 3.43 -25.59 3.21
CA ARG A 233 4.86 -25.43 3.48
C ARG A 233 5.31 -26.05 4.80
N THR A 234 4.39 -26.31 5.71
CA THR A 234 4.70 -26.92 7.01
C THR A 234 5.05 -28.40 6.93
N ASP A 235 4.84 -29.05 5.78
CA ASP A 235 5.18 -30.44 5.54
C ASP A 235 6.66 -30.66 5.12
N VAL A 236 7.39 -29.53 4.98
CA VAL A 236 8.81 -29.56 4.59
C VAL A 236 9.69 -29.43 5.84
N ALA A 237 10.69 -30.31 5.97
CA ALA A 237 11.67 -30.23 7.06
C ALA A 237 12.61 -29.04 6.86
N GLY A 238 12.81 -28.26 7.93
CA GLY A 238 13.79 -27.17 8.01
C GLY A 238 15.06 -27.57 8.74
N PRO A 239 16.07 -26.67 8.79
CA PRO A 239 17.27 -26.87 9.59
C PRO A 239 16.91 -27.08 11.08
N ALA A 240 17.24 -28.20 11.65
CA ALA A 240 16.96 -28.48 13.06
C ALA A 240 17.92 -27.66 13.93
N CYS A 241 17.39 -26.74 14.73
CA CYS A 241 18.17 -25.99 15.72
C CYS A 241 17.96 -26.56 17.11
N ALA A 242 19.06 -26.92 17.77
CA ALA A 242 19.05 -27.42 19.14
C ALA A 242 18.65 -26.31 20.14
N ALA A 243 18.19 -26.69 21.32
CA ALA A 243 17.92 -25.76 22.39
C ALA A 243 19.22 -25.10 22.89
N ALA A 244 19.30 -23.77 22.88
CA ALA A 244 20.35 -22.98 23.47
C ALA A 244 19.76 -21.98 24.46
N ASP A 245 20.51 -21.64 25.51
CA ASP A 245 20.05 -20.65 26.50
C ASP A 245 20.28 -19.24 25.98
N MET A 246 19.23 -18.58 25.54
CA MET A 246 19.28 -17.20 25.04
C MET A 246 19.76 -16.18 26.08
N GLU A 247 19.75 -16.51 27.37
CA GLU A 247 20.25 -15.61 28.40
C GLU A 247 21.76 -15.37 28.30
N GLU A 248 22.53 -16.32 27.75
CA GLU A 248 23.94 -16.13 27.43
C GLU A 248 24.13 -15.00 26.42
N PHE A 249 23.36 -15.02 25.34
CA PHE A 249 23.37 -13.95 24.35
C PHE A 249 22.96 -12.61 24.96
N TYR A 250 21.87 -12.58 25.73
CA TYR A 250 21.35 -11.32 26.33
C TYR A 250 22.34 -10.68 27.30
N ARG A 251 23.08 -11.46 28.09
CA ARG A 251 24.10 -10.95 29.04
C ARG A 251 25.31 -10.34 28.35
N ALA A 252 25.67 -10.82 27.17
CA ALA A 252 26.81 -10.32 26.40
C ALA A 252 26.55 -8.99 25.67
N LEU A 253 25.28 -8.58 25.56
CA LEU A 253 24.92 -7.32 24.91
C LEU A 253 25.35 -6.12 25.76
N PRO A 254 25.85 -5.03 25.13
CA PRO A 254 26.27 -3.81 25.85
C PRO A 254 25.09 -2.96 26.39
N PHE A 255 23.86 -3.35 26.09
CA PHE A 255 22.64 -2.67 26.51
C PHE A 255 21.47 -3.67 26.64
N PRO A 256 20.48 -3.37 27.49
CA PRO A 256 19.30 -4.22 27.63
C PRO A 256 18.40 -4.12 26.39
N LEU A 257 17.85 -5.25 25.97
CA LEU A 257 16.85 -5.28 24.91
C LEU A 257 15.48 -4.79 25.38
N THR A 258 14.71 -4.18 24.49
CA THR A 258 13.31 -3.84 24.76
C THR A 258 12.46 -5.12 24.85
N LYS A 259 11.26 -5.01 25.44
CA LYS A 259 10.33 -6.14 25.51
C LYS A 259 9.93 -6.62 24.11
N ALA A 260 9.74 -5.69 23.16
CA ALA A 260 9.41 -6.00 21.77
C ALA A 260 10.55 -6.75 21.07
N GLN A 261 11.82 -6.37 21.30
CA GLN A 261 12.99 -7.08 20.75
C GLN A 261 13.09 -8.50 21.32
N ARG A 262 12.99 -8.66 22.64
CA ARG A 262 13.00 -9.99 23.29
C ARG A 262 11.88 -10.89 22.78
N ARG A 263 10.66 -10.34 22.65
CA ARG A 263 9.52 -11.06 22.10
C ARG A 263 9.79 -11.52 20.66
N ALA A 264 10.28 -10.63 19.80
CA ALA A 264 10.56 -10.95 18.39
C ALA A 264 11.64 -12.04 18.26
N ILE A 265 12.68 -12.00 19.10
CA ILE A 265 13.71 -13.06 19.17
C ILE A 265 13.07 -14.37 19.64
N THR A 266 12.26 -14.35 20.70
CA THR A 266 11.63 -15.57 21.23
C THR A 266 10.70 -16.21 20.20
N GLU A 267 9.91 -15.40 19.47
CA GLU A 267 9.05 -15.89 18.39
C GLU A 267 9.88 -16.53 17.27
N ALA A 268 10.97 -15.89 16.81
CA ALA A 268 11.84 -16.42 15.76
C ALA A 268 12.57 -17.70 16.21
N VAL A 269 13.11 -17.73 17.42
CA VAL A 269 13.77 -18.92 18.00
C VAL A 269 12.78 -20.08 18.16
N SER A 270 11.54 -19.80 18.56
CA SER A 270 10.49 -20.82 18.63
C SER A 270 10.22 -21.45 17.27
N ASP A 271 10.16 -20.63 16.22
CA ASP A 271 10.00 -21.14 14.85
C ASP A 271 11.20 -22.00 14.42
N MET A 272 12.42 -21.53 14.66
CA MET A 272 13.66 -22.27 14.31
C MET A 272 13.78 -23.62 15.03
N ARG A 273 13.18 -23.72 16.23
CA ARG A 273 13.12 -24.98 16.99
C ARG A 273 12.02 -25.93 16.55
N SER A 274 11.06 -25.47 15.76
CA SER A 274 9.89 -26.26 15.36
C SER A 274 10.19 -27.42 14.42
N GLY A 275 11.43 -27.51 13.88
CA GLY A 275 11.81 -28.45 12.84
C GLY A 275 11.29 -28.10 11.43
N ARG A 276 10.67 -26.92 11.30
CA ARG A 276 10.12 -26.38 10.04
C ARG A 276 10.87 -25.12 9.64
N PRO A 277 10.96 -24.80 8.34
CA PRO A 277 11.58 -23.55 7.91
C PRO A 277 10.84 -22.34 8.49
N MET A 278 11.52 -21.53 9.29
CA MET A 278 10.98 -20.21 9.69
C MET A 278 10.85 -19.31 8.45
N ASN A 279 9.73 -18.63 8.31
CA ASN A 279 9.56 -17.60 7.29
C ASN A 279 8.90 -16.37 7.95
N ARG A 280 9.72 -15.45 8.48
CA ARG A 280 9.27 -14.40 9.40
C ARG A 280 9.68 -13.00 8.97
N LEU A 281 8.72 -12.09 9.00
CA LEU A 281 8.92 -10.64 8.85
C LEU A 281 9.07 -9.99 10.23
N CYS A 282 10.23 -9.41 10.52
CA CYS A 282 10.45 -8.54 11.66
C CYS A 282 10.26 -7.09 11.22
N GLN A 283 9.17 -6.49 11.64
CA GLN A 283 8.76 -5.17 11.23
C GLN A 283 8.85 -4.20 12.41
N GLY A 284 9.40 -3.01 12.17
CA GLY A 284 9.49 -1.97 13.19
C GLY A 284 9.98 -0.66 12.62
N ASP A 285 9.78 0.39 13.36
CA ASP A 285 10.19 1.73 12.96
C ASP A 285 11.70 1.85 12.70
N VAL A 286 12.11 2.90 12.01
CA VAL A 286 13.54 3.20 11.81
C VAL A 286 14.21 3.34 13.16
N GLY A 287 15.28 2.56 13.38
CA GLY A 287 16.01 2.54 14.65
C GLY A 287 15.34 1.81 15.83
N SER A 288 14.34 0.97 15.60
CA SER A 288 13.77 0.09 16.61
C SER A 288 14.72 -1.05 17.04
N GLY A 289 15.88 -1.19 16.37
CA GLY A 289 16.89 -2.20 16.68
C GLY A 289 16.61 -3.58 16.10
N LYS A 290 16.03 -3.66 14.91
CA LYS A 290 15.80 -4.90 14.15
C LYS A 290 17.06 -5.74 13.95
N THR A 291 18.20 -5.08 13.81
CA THR A 291 19.51 -5.73 13.69
C THR A 291 19.84 -6.61 14.91
N MET A 292 19.39 -6.23 16.11
CA MET A 292 19.59 -7.06 17.30
C MET A 292 18.72 -8.32 17.32
N VAL A 293 17.54 -8.26 16.69
CA VAL A 293 16.72 -9.46 16.48
C VAL A 293 17.44 -10.42 15.52
N ALA A 294 17.99 -9.89 14.42
CA ALA A 294 18.81 -10.66 13.49
C ALA A 294 20.03 -11.29 14.19
N ALA A 295 20.73 -10.50 15.02
CA ALA A 295 21.88 -10.99 15.80
C ALA A 295 21.50 -12.16 16.73
N GLY A 296 20.36 -12.07 17.44
CA GLY A 296 19.87 -13.17 18.27
C GLY A 296 19.58 -14.45 17.48
N CYS A 297 18.99 -14.33 16.29
CA CYS A 297 18.73 -15.46 15.40
C CYS A 297 20.03 -16.07 14.85
N VAL A 298 21.02 -15.25 14.46
CA VAL A 298 22.33 -15.70 13.99
C VAL A 298 23.05 -16.46 15.10
N TRP A 299 23.11 -15.89 16.31
CA TRP A 299 23.73 -16.55 17.45
C TRP A 299 23.07 -17.92 17.71
N PHE A 300 21.74 -17.98 17.70
CA PHE A 300 21.01 -19.21 17.92
C PHE A 300 21.26 -20.27 16.84
N ALA A 301 21.32 -19.88 15.56
CA ALA A 301 21.66 -20.77 14.45
C ALA A 301 23.07 -21.33 14.59
N ALA A 302 24.03 -20.48 14.95
CA ALA A 302 25.43 -20.84 15.13
C ALA A 302 25.64 -21.85 16.29
N GLN A 303 24.86 -21.79 17.38
CA GLN A 303 24.87 -22.78 18.45
C GLN A 303 24.51 -24.20 17.97
N SER A 304 23.83 -24.31 16.85
CA SER A 304 23.47 -25.57 16.20
C SER A 304 24.40 -25.94 15.02
N GLY A 305 25.47 -25.16 14.83
CA GLY A 305 26.45 -25.34 13.76
C GLY A 305 25.94 -24.94 12.38
N TRP A 306 24.91 -24.07 12.30
CA TRP A 306 24.40 -23.54 11.06
C TRP A 306 25.05 -22.21 10.72
N GLN A 307 25.41 -22.03 9.44
CA GLN A 307 25.89 -20.79 8.90
C GLN A 307 24.70 -19.84 8.60
N SER A 308 24.94 -18.53 8.67
CA SER A 308 23.95 -17.49 8.39
C SER A 308 24.42 -16.56 7.26
N ALA A 309 23.48 -16.10 6.44
CA ALA A 309 23.71 -15.09 5.42
C ALA A 309 22.83 -13.85 5.70
N LEU A 310 23.43 -12.64 5.75
CA LEU A 310 22.72 -11.39 5.90
C LEU A 310 22.93 -10.54 4.64
N MET A 311 21.86 -10.31 3.89
CA MET A 311 21.87 -9.52 2.67
C MET A 311 21.34 -8.11 2.92
N ALA A 312 22.16 -7.11 2.60
CA ALA A 312 21.82 -5.70 2.65
C ALA A 312 21.71 -5.09 1.24
N PRO A 313 20.85 -4.07 1.02
CA PRO A 313 20.61 -3.51 -0.32
C PRO A 313 21.79 -2.71 -0.88
N THR A 314 22.71 -2.25 -0.05
CA THR A 314 23.88 -1.46 -0.45
C THR A 314 25.14 -1.89 0.28
N GLU A 315 26.31 -1.62 -0.30
CA GLU A 315 27.62 -1.92 0.30
C GLU A 315 27.81 -1.18 1.63
N ILE A 316 27.34 0.06 1.72
CA ILE A 316 27.44 0.86 2.94
C ILE A 316 26.69 0.18 4.10
N LEU A 317 25.46 -0.26 3.84
CA LEU A 317 24.67 -0.98 4.86
C LEU A 317 25.30 -2.33 5.22
N ALA A 318 25.80 -3.06 4.24
CA ALA A 318 26.50 -4.31 4.50
C ALA A 318 27.73 -4.10 5.39
N ARG A 319 28.54 -3.07 5.10
CA ARG A 319 29.69 -2.67 5.91
C ARG A 319 29.27 -2.25 7.33
N GLN A 320 28.25 -1.41 7.45
CA GLN A 320 27.71 -0.97 8.75
C GLN A 320 27.19 -2.15 9.58
N HIS A 321 26.49 -3.13 8.98
CA HIS A 321 26.09 -4.35 9.67
C HIS A 321 27.32 -5.15 10.12
N TYR A 322 28.35 -5.26 9.27
CA TYR A 322 29.58 -5.94 9.62
C TYR A 322 30.30 -5.29 10.80
N GLU A 323 30.50 -3.97 10.75
CA GLU A 323 31.17 -3.19 11.80
C GLU A 323 30.41 -3.26 13.16
N ASN A 324 29.10 -3.36 13.12
CA ASN A 324 28.27 -3.47 14.34
C ASN A 324 28.20 -4.90 14.88
N LEU A 325 28.18 -5.91 14.01
CA LEU A 325 27.92 -7.29 14.42
C LEU A 325 29.20 -8.11 14.64
N ALA A 326 30.27 -7.88 13.87
CA ALA A 326 31.50 -8.67 14.01
C ALA A 326 32.11 -8.55 15.42
N PRO A 327 32.26 -7.36 16.04
CA PRO A 327 32.79 -7.26 17.41
C PRO A 327 31.91 -7.91 18.47
N LEU A 328 30.61 -7.99 18.23
CA LEU A 328 29.68 -8.68 19.10
C LEU A 328 29.86 -10.20 19.01
N PHE A 329 29.96 -10.74 17.80
CA PHE A 329 30.07 -12.16 17.56
C PHE A 329 31.45 -12.74 17.88
N GLU A 330 32.53 -11.95 17.79
CA GLU A 330 33.87 -12.32 18.25
C GLU A 330 33.89 -12.70 19.72
N LYS A 331 33.05 -12.06 20.56
CA LYS A 331 32.92 -12.42 22.00
C LYS A 331 32.42 -13.86 22.20
N PHE A 332 31.73 -14.40 21.23
CA PHE A 332 31.22 -15.78 21.23
C PHE A 332 32.09 -16.75 20.41
N GLY A 333 33.25 -16.28 19.90
CA GLY A 333 34.10 -17.07 19.04
C GLY A 333 33.58 -17.32 17.63
N LEU A 334 32.53 -16.58 17.23
CA LEU A 334 31.91 -16.68 15.89
C LEU A 334 32.64 -15.79 14.89
N ARG A 335 32.86 -16.31 13.67
CA ARG A 335 33.55 -15.60 12.59
C ARG A 335 32.56 -14.94 11.62
N CYS A 336 32.77 -13.65 11.39
CA CYS A 336 32.01 -12.88 10.41
C CYS A 336 32.88 -12.55 9.18
N ALA A 337 32.24 -12.50 8.00
CA ALA A 337 32.87 -12.02 6.77
C ALA A 337 31.98 -11.01 6.05
N LEU A 338 32.63 -10.08 5.32
CA LEU A 338 31.96 -9.09 4.48
C LEU A 338 32.24 -9.38 3.01
N LEU A 339 31.19 -9.68 2.23
CA LEU A 339 31.28 -9.97 0.80
C LEU A 339 30.46 -9.00 -0.03
N THR A 340 31.11 -8.09 -0.72
CA THR A 340 30.49 -7.05 -1.56
C THR A 340 31.06 -7.04 -2.96
N GLY A 341 30.53 -6.21 -3.85
CA GLY A 341 31.07 -6.06 -5.20
C GLY A 341 32.47 -5.44 -5.23
N SER A 342 32.83 -4.68 -4.19
CA SER A 342 34.15 -4.04 -4.04
C SER A 342 35.19 -4.92 -3.34
N THR A 343 34.84 -6.11 -2.86
CA THR A 343 35.76 -7.03 -2.20
C THR A 343 36.88 -7.46 -3.17
N LYS A 344 38.15 -7.31 -2.75
CA LYS A 344 39.31 -7.64 -3.59
C LYS A 344 39.37 -9.13 -3.94
N ALA A 345 39.83 -9.46 -5.14
CA ALA A 345 39.80 -10.83 -5.66
C ALA A 345 40.49 -11.89 -4.76
N ARG A 346 41.56 -11.52 -4.07
CA ARG A 346 42.25 -12.42 -3.11
C ARG A 346 41.37 -12.66 -1.88
N GLU A 347 40.90 -11.58 -1.27
CA GLU A 347 40.04 -11.66 -0.07
C GLU A 347 38.72 -12.38 -0.39
N ARG A 348 38.14 -12.14 -1.58
CA ARG A 348 36.97 -12.88 -2.05
C ARG A 348 37.21 -14.37 -2.08
N ARG A 349 38.36 -14.82 -2.64
CA ARG A 349 38.71 -16.23 -2.71
C ARG A 349 38.81 -16.83 -1.33
N ASP A 350 39.52 -16.17 -0.41
CA ASP A 350 39.71 -16.64 0.96
C ASP A 350 38.34 -16.74 1.68
N ILE A 351 37.43 -15.79 1.47
CA ILE A 351 36.06 -15.83 2.03
C ILE A 351 35.28 -17.04 1.46
N LEU A 352 35.31 -17.24 0.14
CA LEU A 352 34.57 -18.33 -0.51
C LEU A 352 35.06 -19.71 -0.02
N GLU A 353 36.36 -19.90 0.10
CA GLU A 353 36.96 -21.15 0.63
C GLU A 353 36.51 -21.39 2.08
N ASN A 354 36.58 -20.36 2.93
CA ASN A 354 36.19 -20.48 4.34
C ASN A 354 34.68 -20.69 4.53
N LEU A 355 33.82 -20.12 3.64
CA LEU A 355 32.37 -20.41 3.63
C LEU A 355 32.08 -21.86 3.28
N ALA A 356 32.75 -22.40 2.25
CA ALA A 356 32.60 -23.79 1.81
C ALA A 356 33.12 -24.77 2.85
N LEU A 357 34.13 -24.40 3.65
CA LEU A 357 34.66 -25.17 4.75
C LEU A 357 33.85 -25.08 6.05
N GLY A 358 32.87 -24.17 6.11
CA GLY A 358 32.08 -23.93 7.33
C GLY A 358 32.81 -23.16 8.42
N SER A 359 33.92 -22.48 8.09
CA SER A 359 34.73 -21.70 9.05
C SER A 359 34.23 -20.29 9.28
N ILE A 360 33.26 -19.84 8.51
CA ILE A 360 32.56 -18.54 8.67
C ILE A 360 31.13 -18.83 9.10
N ASP A 361 30.72 -18.27 10.23
CA ASP A 361 29.38 -18.44 10.81
C ASP A 361 28.35 -17.46 10.25
N LEU A 362 28.79 -16.22 9.97
CA LEU A 362 27.95 -15.17 9.39
C LEU A 362 28.64 -14.51 8.20
N CYS A 363 28.04 -14.61 7.02
CA CYS A 363 28.44 -13.82 5.86
C CYS A 363 27.47 -12.67 5.63
N ILE A 364 27.98 -11.43 5.69
CA ILE A 364 27.23 -10.21 5.43
C ILE A 364 27.63 -9.71 4.05
N GLY A 365 26.64 -9.29 3.24
CA GLY A 365 26.97 -8.80 1.91
C GLY A 365 25.79 -8.18 1.17
N THR A 366 26.01 -7.91 -0.10
CA THR A 366 25.01 -7.41 -1.02
C THR A 366 24.52 -8.53 -1.97
N HIS A 367 24.07 -8.19 -3.17
CA HIS A 367 23.77 -9.15 -4.23
C HIS A 367 24.98 -10.06 -4.58
N ALA A 368 26.19 -9.72 -4.15
CA ALA A 368 27.36 -10.58 -4.28
C ALA A 368 27.19 -11.96 -3.62
N LEU A 369 26.31 -12.07 -2.61
CA LEU A 369 25.95 -13.34 -1.98
C LEU A 369 25.14 -14.27 -2.89
N LEU A 370 24.55 -13.75 -3.96
CA LEU A 370 23.69 -14.49 -4.89
C LEU A 370 24.45 -15.15 -6.03
N THR A 371 25.73 -14.76 -6.25
CA THR A 371 26.54 -15.27 -7.36
C THR A 371 26.77 -16.78 -7.23
N GLU A 372 26.85 -17.50 -8.34
CA GLU A 372 26.90 -18.95 -8.38
C GLU A 372 28.13 -19.56 -7.64
N ASP A 373 29.24 -18.82 -7.60
CA ASP A 373 30.47 -19.19 -6.94
C ASP A 373 30.40 -19.17 -5.39
N VAL A 374 29.37 -18.58 -4.81
CA VAL A 374 29.17 -18.59 -3.36
C VAL A 374 28.46 -19.86 -2.94
N SER A 375 29.17 -20.73 -2.20
CA SER A 375 28.63 -21.95 -1.61
C SER A 375 28.85 -21.96 -0.10
N TYR A 376 27.91 -22.53 0.64
CA TYR A 376 27.95 -22.67 2.09
C TYR A 376 28.06 -24.15 2.44
N ALA A 377 28.82 -24.47 3.48
CA ALA A 377 28.87 -25.86 3.98
C ALA A 377 27.52 -26.27 4.60
N ARG A 378 26.89 -25.35 5.39
CA ARG A 378 25.66 -25.63 6.14
C ARG A 378 24.85 -24.34 6.33
N LEU A 379 24.27 -23.75 5.28
CA LEU A 379 23.45 -22.55 5.38
C LEU A 379 22.09 -22.89 6.00
N GLY A 380 21.83 -22.41 7.22
CA GLY A 380 20.59 -22.65 7.94
C GLY A 380 19.71 -21.40 8.10
N LEU A 381 20.29 -20.19 8.03
CA LEU A 381 19.55 -18.95 8.23
C LEU A 381 19.90 -17.91 7.16
N VAL A 382 18.87 -17.37 6.54
CA VAL A 382 18.96 -16.28 5.56
C VAL A 382 18.24 -15.06 6.10
N ILE A 383 18.92 -13.91 6.14
CA ILE A 383 18.38 -12.65 6.60
C ILE A 383 18.43 -11.64 5.46
N THR A 384 17.32 -10.93 5.22
CA THR A 384 17.27 -9.84 4.24
C THR A 384 16.84 -8.55 4.92
N ASP A 385 17.63 -7.47 4.77
CA ASP A 385 17.31 -6.16 5.30
C ASP A 385 16.70 -5.27 4.22
N GLU A 386 15.71 -4.41 4.59
CA GLU A 386 15.01 -3.47 3.70
C GLU A 386 14.36 -4.16 2.47
N GLN A 387 13.49 -5.11 2.73
CA GLN A 387 12.86 -5.99 1.74
C GLN A 387 12.30 -5.29 0.50
N HIS A 388 11.72 -4.10 0.65
CA HIS A 388 11.07 -3.37 -0.47
C HIS A 388 12.05 -2.98 -1.59
N ARG A 389 13.35 -3.09 -1.37
CA ARG A 389 14.41 -2.82 -2.35
C ARG A 389 14.90 -4.08 -3.08
N PHE A 390 14.49 -5.27 -2.63
CA PHE A 390 14.81 -6.54 -3.28
C PHE A 390 13.61 -7.10 -4.05
N GLY A 391 13.84 -7.59 -5.26
CA GLY A 391 12.84 -8.35 -6.00
C GLY A 391 12.54 -9.70 -5.34
N VAL A 392 11.33 -10.22 -5.51
CA VAL A 392 10.93 -11.57 -5.03
C VAL A 392 11.91 -12.64 -5.52
N ASN A 393 12.41 -12.51 -6.75
CA ASN A 393 13.36 -13.44 -7.36
C ASN A 393 14.72 -13.48 -6.64
N GLN A 394 15.20 -12.38 -6.08
CA GLN A 394 16.49 -12.34 -5.37
C GLN A 394 16.44 -13.08 -4.03
N ARG A 395 15.30 -13.00 -3.32
CA ARG A 395 15.07 -13.77 -2.09
C ARG A 395 14.99 -15.26 -2.38
N ALA A 396 14.26 -15.63 -3.43
CA ALA A 396 14.17 -17.01 -3.87
C ALA A 396 15.56 -17.57 -4.23
N ALA A 397 16.38 -16.80 -4.95
CA ALA A 397 17.74 -17.19 -5.33
C ALA A 397 18.66 -17.44 -4.12
N LEU A 398 18.56 -16.62 -3.05
CA LEU A 398 19.36 -16.85 -1.85
C LEU A 398 18.84 -18.05 -1.05
N GLY A 399 17.52 -18.25 -1.01
CA GLY A 399 16.91 -19.44 -0.41
C GLY A 399 17.26 -20.75 -1.14
N GLN A 400 17.50 -20.71 -2.45
CA GLN A 400 17.89 -21.86 -3.26
C GLN A 400 19.35 -22.34 -3.01
N LYS A 401 20.18 -21.54 -2.29
CA LYS A 401 21.54 -21.93 -1.91
C LYS A 401 21.61 -22.95 -0.75
N ALA A 402 20.47 -23.25 -0.16
CA ALA A 402 20.35 -24.28 0.88
C ALA A 402 18.99 -25.00 0.75
N GLU A 403 18.89 -26.15 1.37
CA GLU A 403 17.66 -26.94 1.43
C GLU A 403 16.77 -26.39 2.54
N ASN A 404 15.76 -25.57 2.15
CA ASN A 404 14.75 -24.99 3.03
C ASN A 404 15.28 -24.20 4.23
N PRO A 405 16.16 -23.18 4.05
CA PRO A 405 16.71 -22.43 5.17
C PRO A 405 15.64 -21.62 5.91
N HIS A 406 15.88 -21.29 7.15
CA HIS A 406 15.12 -20.28 7.87
C HIS A 406 15.27 -18.92 7.18
N MET A 407 14.16 -18.19 7.01
CA MET A 407 14.12 -16.88 6.38
C MET A 407 13.65 -15.82 7.38
N LEU A 408 14.50 -14.82 7.63
CA LEU A 408 14.16 -13.66 8.42
C LEU A 408 14.23 -12.39 7.54
N VAL A 409 13.13 -11.70 7.43
CA VAL A 409 13.02 -10.47 6.66
C VAL A 409 12.90 -9.28 7.61
N LEU A 410 13.77 -8.27 7.45
CA LEU A 410 13.70 -7.05 8.23
C LEU A 410 13.09 -5.94 7.38
N SER A 411 12.15 -5.17 7.96
CA SER A 411 11.53 -4.02 7.28
C SER A 411 11.46 -2.82 8.19
N ALA A 412 11.94 -1.66 7.70
CA ALA A 412 11.80 -0.37 8.37
C ALA A 412 10.56 0.40 7.94
N THR A 413 9.77 -0.12 7.01
CA THR A 413 8.45 0.44 6.70
C THR A 413 7.43 -0.17 7.64
N PRO A 414 6.90 0.58 8.61
CA PRO A 414 5.82 0.08 9.43
C PRO A 414 4.54 0.00 8.60
N ILE A 415 4.06 -1.22 8.36
CA ILE A 415 2.81 -1.51 7.69
C ILE A 415 1.87 -2.10 8.75
N PRO A 416 0.59 -1.75 8.79
CA PRO A 416 -0.35 -2.40 9.71
C PRO A 416 -0.23 -3.93 9.64
N ARG A 417 -0.19 -4.61 10.79
CA ARG A 417 0.08 -6.07 10.87
C ARG A 417 -0.82 -6.88 9.97
N THR A 418 -2.09 -6.56 9.94
CA THR A 418 -3.11 -7.20 9.12
C THR A 418 -2.84 -7.05 7.62
N LEU A 419 -2.43 -5.85 7.20
CA LEU A 419 -2.04 -5.58 5.83
C LEU A 419 -0.73 -6.29 5.47
N ALA A 420 0.24 -6.35 6.38
CA ALA A 420 1.48 -7.09 6.19
C ALA A 420 1.22 -8.59 5.97
N LEU A 421 0.27 -9.19 6.68
CA LEU A 421 -0.16 -10.58 6.49
C LEU A 421 -0.78 -10.84 5.12
N ILE A 422 -1.41 -9.85 4.50
CA ILE A 422 -1.93 -9.95 3.14
C ILE A 422 -0.80 -9.76 2.13
N ILE A 423 -0.02 -8.68 2.26
CA ILE A 423 1.04 -8.32 1.31
C ILE A 423 2.10 -9.41 1.22
N TYR A 424 2.46 -9.97 2.34
CA TYR A 424 3.53 -10.96 2.47
C TYR A 424 3.02 -12.38 2.70
N GLY A 425 1.76 -12.60 2.54
CA GLY A 425 0.95 -13.85 2.55
C GLY A 425 1.50 -15.09 3.23
N ASP A 426 2.78 -15.35 3.08
CA ASP A 426 3.51 -16.51 3.54
C ASP A 426 4.46 -16.24 4.73
N LEU A 427 4.55 -14.99 5.21
CA LEU A 427 5.40 -14.61 6.34
C LEU A 427 4.62 -14.53 7.64
N ASP A 428 5.19 -15.04 8.72
CA ASP A 428 4.79 -14.69 10.07
C ASP A 428 5.30 -13.31 10.44
N VAL A 429 4.56 -12.54 11.24
CA VAL A 429 4.87 -11.13 11.48
C VAL A 429 5.17 -10.88 12.96
N SER A 430 6.40 -10.44 13.24
CA SER A 430 6.81 -9.86 14.53
C SER A 430 6.84 -8.34 14.43
N VAL A 431 6.06 -7.66 15.25
CA VAL A 431 5.96 -6.18 15.27
C VAL A 431 6.79 -5.63 16.43
N MET A 432 7.72 -4.72 16.11
CA MET A 432 8.52 -3.99 17.08
C MET A 432 7.95 -2.57 17.24
N ASN A 433 7.11 -2.39 18.23
CA ASN A 433 6.40 -1.14 18.54
C ASN A 433 7.06 -0.32 19.69
N GLU A 434 8.29 -0.65 20.04
CA GLU A 434 9.07 0.05 21.07
C GLU A 434 10.37 0.56 20.47
N LEU A 435 10.78 1.75 20.90
CA LEU A 435 12.10 2.29 20.57
C LEU A 435 13.10 1.96 21.71
N PRO A 436 14.39 1.70 21.39
CA PRO A 436 15.42 1.50 22.39
C PRO A 436 15.55 2.68 23.35
N PRO A 437 15.95 2.44 24.62
CA PRO A 437 16.20 3.50 25.59
C PRO A 437 17.23 4.51 25.07
N GLY A 438 17.03 5.80 25.37
CA GLY A 438 17.93 6.88 24.98
C GLY A 438 17.64 7.52 23.62
N ARG A 439 16.74 6.96 22.81
CA ARG A 439 16.34 7.60 21.54
C ARG A 439 15.40 8.78 21.79
N GLN A 440 15.77 9.94 21.28
CA GLN A 440 15.00 11.17 21.40
C GLN A 440 13.87 11.22 20.35
N LYS A 441 12.71 11.79 20.72
CA LYS A 441 11.67 12.14 19.74
C LYS A 441 12.16 13.28 18.85
N VAL A 442 11.85 13.21 17.57
CA VAL A 442 12.18 14.24 16.59
C VAL A 442 11.04 15.25 16.54
N ASP A 443 11.32 16.50 16.86
CA ASP A 443 10.35 17.59 16.73
C ASP A 443 10.16 17.92 15.24
N THR A 444 8.94 17.76 14.74
CA THR A 444 8.63 17.94 13.32
C THR A 444 7.80 19.20 13.10
N PHE A 445 8.23 20.06 12.17
CA PHE A 445 7.56 21.30 11.80
C PHE A 445 7.25 21.31 10.30
N ALA A 446 6.04 21.71 9.94
CA ALA A 446 5.65 21.96 8.56
C ALA A 446 5.47 23.48 8.37
N VAL A 447 6.28 24.06 7.49
CA VAL A 447 6.34 25.51 7.31
C VAL A 447 6.35 25.90 5.83
N GLY A 448 5.82 27.09 5.53
CA GLY A 448 5.84 27.65 4.19
C GLY A 448 7.14 28.41 3.88
N GLU A 449 7.30 28.82 2.61
CA GLU A 449 8.48 29.55 2.13
C GLU A 449 8.73 30.87 2.87
N SER A 450 7.71 31.49 3.41
CA SER A 450 7.85 32.72 4.23
C SER A 450 8.73 32.53 5.48
N TYR A 451 8.94 31.28 5.92
CA TYR A 451 9.81 30.96 7.04
C TYR A 451 11.27 30.62 6.63
N ARG A 452 11.63 30.71 5.34
CA ARG A 452 12.96 30.35 4.80
C ARG A 452 14.12 30.98 5.56
N GLN A 453 14.06 32.27 5.81
CA GLN A 453 15.13 32.96 6.54
C GLN A 453 15.30 32.41 7.97
N ARG A 454 14.21 32.10 8.62
CA ARG A 454 14.19 31.54 9.97
C ARG A 454 14.76 30.12 10.00
N VAL A 455 14.45 29.32 8.98
CA VAL A 455 15.02 27.98 8.79
C VAL A 455 16.53 28.08 8.57
N ASN A 456 16.99 28.98 7.72
CA ASN A 456 18.43 29.20 7.47
C ASN A 456 19.18 29.63 8.76
N GLN A 457 18.61 30.52 9.55
CA GLN A 457 19.17 30.92 10.86
C GLN A 457 19.19 29.71 11.81
N PHE A 458 18.18 28.88 11.81
CA PHE A 458 18.14 27.68 12.65
C PHE A 458 19.19 26.66 12.23
N ILE A 459 19.40 26.43 10.93
CA ILE A 459 20.48 25.58 10.40
C ILE A 459 21.83 26.09 10.91
N ARG A 460 22.11 27.40 10.78
CA ARG A 460 23.34 28.00 11.24
C ARG A 460 23.57 27.76 12.74
N LYS A 461 22.55 27.98 13.55
CA LYS A 461 22.58 27.70 14.99
C LYS A 461 22.90 26.23 15.33
N GLN A 462 22.39 25.27 14.54
CA GLN A 462 22.70 23.85 14.75
C GLN A 462 24.18 23.57 14.42
N VAL A 463 24.70 24.15 13.32
CA VAL A 463 26.09 23.96 12.94
C VAL A 463 27.04 24.65 13.93
N GLU A 464 26.72 25.85 14.44
CA GLU A 464 27.48 26.55 15.47
C GLU A 464 27.51 25.75 16.78
N ALA A 465 26.46 24.95 17.07
CA ALA A 465 26.43 24.03 18.20
C ALA A 465 27.26 22.74 17.95
N GLY A 466 27.93 22.61 16.82
CA GLY A 466 28.76 21.47 16.46
C GLY A 466 27.98 20.32 15.81
N HIS A 467 26.73 20.53 15.40
CA HIS A 467 25.89 19.51 14.79
C HIS A 467 25.88 19.59 13.26
N GLN A 468 25.51 18.46 12.65
CA GLN A 468 25.37 18.34 11.20
C GLN A 468 23.92 18.42 10.74
N VAL A 469 23.69 18.83 9.49
CA VAL A 469 22.37 19.05 8.93
C VAL A 469 22.21 18.32 7.59
N PHE A 470 21.10 17.62 7.44
CA PHE A 470 20.65 17.11 6.15
C PHE A 470 19.66 18.06 5.48
N ILE A 471 19.84 18.34 4.19
CA ILE A 471 18.86 19.02 3.34
C ILE A 471 18.52 18.10 2.18
N VAL A 472 17.26 17.66 2.09
CA VAL A 472 16.79 16.73 1.07
C VAL A 472 15.93 17.44 0.06
N CYS A 473 16.29 17.30 -1.22
CA CYS A 473 15.53 17.83 -2.35
C CYS A 473 14.78 16.71 -3.06
N PRO A 474 13.53 16.92 -3.52
CA PRO A 474 12.79 15.91 -4.29
C PRO A 474 13.44 15.67 -5.66
N LEU A 475 13.26 14.47 -6.18
CA LEU A 475 13.50 14.18 -7.59
C LEU A 475 12.38 14.85 -8.42
N VAL A 476 12.73 15.69 -9.39
CA VAL A 476 11.76 16.38 -10.25
C VAL A 476 11.21 15.37 -11.27
N GLY A 477 9.88 15.20 -11.31
CA GLY A 477 9.20 14.27 -12.24
C GLY A 477 9.23 14.73 -13.69
N GLN A 478 8.95 13.82 -14.62
CA GLN A 478 9.08 13.97 -16.09
C GLN A 478 8.16 15.02 -16.75
N GLU A 479 7.25 15.68 -16.02
CA GLU A 479 6.23 16.58 -16.62
C GLU A 479 6.66 18.04 -16.78
N ASP A 480 7.71 18.47 -16.09
CA ASP A 480 8.24 19.83 -16.26
C ASP A 480 9.50 19.81 -17.11
N HIS A 481 9.55 20.56 -18.17
CA HIS A 481 10.64 20.75 -19.14
C HIS A 481 11.98 21.26 -18.53
N ILE A 482 12.37 20.82 -17.35
CA ILE A 482 13.62 21.17 -16.69
C ILE A 482 14.66 20.08 -16.94
N PRO A 483 15.80 20.43 -17.55
CA PRO A 483 16.82 19.44 -17.89
C PRO A 483 17.56 18.96 -16.65
N ASP A 484 17.55 17.64 -16.43
CA ASP A 484 18.43 16.88 -15.54
C ASP A 484 18.35 17.26 -14.04
N GLU A 485 17.65 16.42 -13.27
CA GLU A 485 17.44 16.46 -11.81
C GLU A 485 18.72 16.73 -10.99
N ARG A 486 19.87 16.32 -11.52
CA ARG A 486 21.21 16.54 -10.96
C ARG A 486 21.60 18.02 -10.99
N LYS A 487 21.18 18.73 -12.06
CA LYS A 487 21.47 20.16 -12.21
C LYS A 487 20.71 20.96 -11.16
N ALA A 488 19.49 20.55 -10.80
CA ALA A 488 18.68 21.24 -9.80
C ALA A 488 19.29 21.08 -8.39
N ALA A 489 19.61 19.86 -7.96
CA ALA A 489 20.25 19.63 -6.65
C ALA A 489 21.65 20.24 -6.57
N ALA A 490 22.44 20.16 -7.67
CA ALA A 490 23.76 20.76 -7.74
C ALA A 490 23.71 22.31 -7.76
N ALA A 491 22.75 22.89 -8.49
CA ALA A 491 22.53 24.33 -8.51
C ALA A 491 22.08 24.84 -7.13
N TYR A 492 21.19 24.07 -6.46
CA TYR A 492 20.76 24.40 -5.11
C TYR A 492 21.91 24.31 -4.09
N ALA A 493 22.70 23.25 -4.14
CA ALA A 493 23.90 23.13 -3.30
C ALA A 493 24.91 24.24 -3.57
N LYS A 494 25.08 24.64 -4.84
CA LYS A 494 25.92 25.79 -5.22
C LYS A 494 25.38 27.09 -4.62
N LYS A 495 24.06 27.35 -4.76
CA LYS A 495 23.42 28.53 -4.17
C LYS A 495 23.57 28.55 -2.65
N LEU A 496 23.42 27.44 -1.97
CA LEU A 496 23.62 27.36 -0.52
C LEU A 496 25.05 27.69 -0.14
N ARG A 497 26.05 27.20 -0.90
CA ARG A 497 27.47 27.41 -0.65
C ARG A 497 27.92 28.83 -0.92
N GLU A 498 27.40 29.47 -1.99
CA GLU A 498 27.90 30.78 -2.43
C GLU A 498 27.11 31.94 -1.83
N GLU A 499 25.79 31.78 -1.61
CA GLU A 499 24.92 32.88 -1.24
C GLU A 499 24.36 32.77 0.20
N VAL A 500 24.08 31.56 0.70
CA VAL A 500 23.36 31.39 1.98
C VAL A 500 24.28 31.03 3.13
N PHE A 501 25.22 30.10 2.89
CA PHE A 501 26.16 29.57 3.89
C PHE A 501 27.63 29.59 3.35
N PRO A 502 28.18 30.74 2.97
CA PRO A 502 29.53 30.80 2.37
C PRO A 502 30.65 30.40 3.35
N ASP A 503 30.36 30.40 4.63
CA ASP A 503 31.26 30.07 5.74
C ASP A 503 31.15 28.62 6.20
N LEU A 504 30.15 27.83 5.66
CA LEU A 504 29.93 26.45 6.05
C LEU A 504 30.33 25.47 4.94
N ARG A 505 30.71 24.25 5.35
CA ARG A 505 31.12 23.19 4.44
C ARG A 505 29.87 22.44 3.93
N VAL A 506 29.40 22.82 2.75
CA VAL A 506 28.24 22.22 2.09
C VAL A 506 28.67 21.09 1.17
N CYS A 507 28.27 19.86 1.46
CA CYS A 507 28.49 18.67 0.65
C CYS A 507 27.28 18.39 -0.24
N LEU A 508 27.48 17.73 -1.38
CA LEU A 508 26.42 17.31 -2.30
C LEU A 508 26.47 15.79 -2.50
N LEU A 509 25.29 15.16 -2.44
CA LEU A 509 25.13 13.73 -2.68
C LEU A 509 23.93 13.44 -3.59
N HIS A 510 24.15 12.73 -4.70
CA HIS A 510 23.09 12.26 -5.56
C HIS A 510 23.36 10.87 -6.15
N GLY A 511 22.29 10.16 -6.59
CA GLY A 511 22.32 8.72 -6.91
C GLY A 511 23.31 8.25 -7.98
N LYS A 512 23.74 9.13 -8.91
CA LYS A 512 24.66 8.77 -10.01
C LYS A 512 26.12 9.18 -9.77
N MET A 513 26.47 9.64 -8.56
CA MET A 513 27.87 9.91 -8.22
C MET A 513 28.65 8.60 -8.08
N LYS A 514 29.85 8.53 -8.68
CA LYS A 514 30.72 7.36 -8.59
C LYS A 514 31.31 7.17 -7.19
N ALA A 515 31.48 8.25 -6.42
CA ALA A 515 32.10 8.24 -5.10
C ALA A 515 31.10 8.60 -3.98
N LYS A 516 29.82 8.23 -4.13
CA LYS A 516 28.77 8.54 -3.14
C LYS A 516 29.05 7.99 -1.75
N GLU A 517 29.69 6.83 -1.67
CA GLU A 517 30.08 6.16 -0.44
C GLU A 517 31.10 6.99 0.32
N LYS A 518 32.14 7.44 -0.38
CA LYS A 518 33.18 8.29 0.21
C LYS A 518 32.62 9.62 0.73
N VAL A 519 31.72 10.25 -0.01
CA VAL A 519 31.07 11.51 0.44
C VAL A 519 30.29 11.28 1.73
N MET A 520 29.60 10.14 1.87
CA MET A 520 28.88 9.81 3.10
C MET A 520 29.81 9.47 4.26
N GLU A 521 30.90 8.71 4.02
CA GLU A 521 31.93 8.40 5.01
C GLU A 521 32.61 9.69 5.50
N ASP A 522 33.01 10.58 4.59
CA ASP A 522 33.60 11.88 4.90
C ASP A 522 32.62 12.76 5.70
N PHE A 523 31.34 12.79 5.33
CA PHE A 523 30.32 13.52 6.07
C PHE A 523 30.11 12.92 7.47
N ALA A 524 30.00 11.62 7.61
CA ALA A 524 29.86 10.93 8.89
C ALA A 524 31.09 11.17 9.80
N ALA A 525 32.29 11.30 9.21
CA ALA A 525 33.52 11.65 9.91
C ALA A 525 33.61 13.15 10.29
N GLY A 526 32.60 13.97 9.98
CA GLY A 526 32.57 15.39 10.33
C GLY A 526 33.26 16.31 9.36
N SER A 527 33.62 15.85 8.13
CA SER A 527 34.25 16.67 7.11
C SER A 527 33.33 17.69 6.45
N GLY A 528 32.01 17.60 6.68
CA GLY A 528 30.99 18.52 6.19
C GLY A 528 29.98 18.90 7.28
N ASP A 529 29.44 20.12 7.17
CA ASP A 529 28.46 20.67 8.12
C ASP A 529 27.03 20.47 7.61
N ILE A 530 26.82 20.62 6.30
CA ILE A 530 25.52 20.45 5.63
C ILE A 530 25.68 19.46 4.48
N LEU A 531 24.83 18.45 4.42
CA LEU A 531 24.71 17.54 3.29
C LEU A 531 23.42 17.81 2.53
N VAL A 532 23.57 18.34 1.30
CA VAL A 532 22.48 18.46 0.34
C VAL A 532 22.36 17.15 -0.44
N ALA A 533 21.20 16.50 -0.39
CA ALA A 533 21.02 15.23 -1.05
C ALA A 533 19.68 15.12 -1.76
N THR A 534 19.62 14.25 -2.77
CA THR A 534 18.36 13.74 -3.29
C THR A 534 17.89 12.56 -2.42
N THR A 535 16.85 11.83 -2.84
CA THR A 535 16.28 10.65 -2.12
C THR A 535 17.30 9.56 -1.73
N VAL A 536 18.55 9.66 -2.19
CA VAL A 536 19.64 8.71 -1.85
C VAL A 536 19.93 8.63 -0.35
N VAL A 537 19.59 9.65 0.44
CA VAL A 537 19.69 9.62 1.93
C VAL A 537 18.72 8.61 2.57
N GLU A 538 17.74 8.11 1.84
CA GLU A 538 16.93 6.97 2.29
C GLU A 538 17.78 5.71 2.55
N VAL A 539 19.01 5.66 2.02
CA VAL A 539 19.94 4.53 2.17
C VAL A 539 20.69 4.62 3.48
N GLY A 540 20.15 4.11 4.50
CA GLY A 540 20.62 3.49 5.75
C GLY A 540 21.85 4.00 6.51
N VAL A 541 22.57 5.03 6.07
CA VAL A 541 23.79 5.49 6.75
C VAL A 541 23.47 6.19 8.06
N ASP A 542 24.13 5.78 9.12
CA ASP A 542 24.00 6.35 10.45
C ASP A 542 24.98 7.52 10.63
N VAL A 543 24.43 8.71 10.91
CA VAL A 543 25.22 9.90 11.26
C VAL A 543 24.70 10.43 12.60
N PRO A 544 25.23 9.96 13.73
CA PRO A 544 24.72 10.30 15.08
C PRO A 544 24.74 11.80 15.38
N ASN A 545 25.67 12.55 14.78
CA ASN A 545 25.81 14.00 14.97
C ASN A 545 24.84 14.84 14.12
N ALA A 546 24.08 14.22 13.19
CA ALA A 546 23.08 14.93 12.41
C ALA A 546 21.78 15.11 13.22
N THR A 547 21.53 16.35 13.63
CA THR A 547 20.37 16.69 14.48
C THR A 547 19.25 17.40 13.75
N CYS A 548 19.47 17.86 12.53
CA CYS A 548 18.46 18.57 11.75
C CYS A 548 18.30 17.97 10.35
N MET A 549 17.04 17.66 10.01
CA MET A 549 16.60 17.25 8.68
C MET A 549 15.72 18.35 8.10
N VAL A 550 16.09 18.90 6.95
CA VAL A 550 15.25 19.83 6.18
C VAL A 550 14.82 19.14 4.90
N VAL A 551 13.53 19.09 4.63
CA VAL A 551 12.97 18.51 3.40
C VAL A 551 12.36 19.62 2.57
N GLU A 552 12.94 19.85 1.41
CA GLU A 552 12.48 20.82 0.43
C GLU A 552 11.31 20.27 -0.37
N ASN A 553 10.32 21.11 -0.68
CA ASN A 553 9.12 20.74 -1.44
C ASN A 553 8.49 19.45 -0.88
N ALA A 554 8.25 19.44 0.43
CA ALA A 554 7.77 18.26 1.16
C ALA A 554 6.44 17.70 0.63
N GLU A 555 5.66 18.50 -0.11
CA GLU A 555 4.45 18.09 -0.82
C GLU A 555 4.71 17.01 -1.89
N ARG A 556 5.93 16.88 -2.37
CA ARG A 556 6.30 15.88 -3.40
C ARG A 556 6.65 14.51 -2.83
N PHE A 557 6.81 14.41 -1.52
CA PHE A 557 7.15 13.16 -0.84
C PHE A 557 5.91 12.47 -0.26
N GLY A 558 5.90 11.15 -0.30
CA GLY A 558 4.94 10.34 0.43
C GLY A 558 5.18 10.38 1.95
N LEU A 559 4.13 10.11 2.75
CA LEU A 559 4.25 10.07 4.21
C LEU A 559 5.28 9.05 4.67
N SER A 560 5.30 7.86 4.08
CA SER A 560 6.28 6.82 4.39
C SER A 560 7.71 7.26 4.10
N GLN A 561 7.94 8.01 2.99
CA GLN A 561 9.26 8.57 2.67
C GLN A 561 9.67 9.66 3.66
N LEU A 562 8.76 10.59 3.98
CA LEU A 562 9.01 11.63 4.97
C LEU A 562 9.35 11.03 6.34
N HIS A 563 8.67 9.95 6.72
CA HIS A 563 8.95 9.22 7.94
C HIS A 563 10.34 8.56 7.94
N GLN A 564 10.73 7.92 6.84
CA GLN A 564 12.07 7.35 6.68
C GLN A 564 13.16 8.42 6.75
N LEU A 565 12.96 9.57 6.09
CA LEU A 565 13.87 10.71 6.14
C LEU A 565 13.98 11.27 7.57
N ARG A 566 12.86 11.48 8.26
CA ARG A 566 12.86 11.90 9.67
C ARG A 566 13.63 10.95 10.56
N GLY A 567 13.54 9.65 10.31
CA GLY A 567 14.25 8.61 11.06
C GLY A 567 15.77 8.62 10.88
N ARG A 568 16.32 9.45 9.96
CA ARG A 568 17.78 9.62 9.77
C ARG A 568 18.41 10.56 10.79
N VAL A 569 17.61 11.35 11.49
CA VAL A 569 18.04 12.17 12.64
C VAL A 569 17.48 11.57 13.94
N GLY A 570 17.93 12.05 15.09
CA GLY A 570 17.52 11.53 16.40
C GLY A 570 18.22 10.24 16.81
N ARG A 571 19.41 9.98 16.28
CA ARG A 571 20.21 8.78 16.59
C ARG A 571 21.27 9.03 17.67
N GLY A 572 21.56 10.29 17.96
CA GLY A 572 22.42 10.73 19.05
C GLY A 572 21.63 11.11 20.30
N GLN A 573 22.35 11.65 21.30
CA GLN A 573 21.75 12.14 22.56
C GLN A 573 21.15 13.55 22.42
N ALA A 574 21.53 14.29 21.39
CA ALA A 574 21.07 15.66 21.17
C ALA A 574 19.64 15.69 20.62
N LYS A 575 18.90 16.73 21.01
CA LYS A 575 17.55 16.98 20.53
C LYS A 575 17.58 17.19 19.00
N SER A 576 16.66 16.54 18.30
CA SER A 576 16.67 16.52 16.83
C SER A 576 15.38 17.07 16.25
N TYR A 577 15.49 17.60 15.03
CA TYR A 577 14.45 18.38 14.38
C TYR A 577 14.25 17.93 12.93
N CYS A 578 13.00 17.95 12.47
CA CYS A 578 12.64 17.72 11.07
C CYS A 578 11.78 18.89 10.58
N ILE A 579 12.24 19.60 9.56
CA ILE A 579 11.57 20.77 9.00
C ILE A 579 11.13 20.43 7.59
N LEU A 580 9.79 20.45 7.38
CA LEU A 580 9.14 20.16 6.11
C LEU A 580 8.74 21.49 5.47
N LEU A 581 9.44 21.88 4.40
CA LEU A 581 9.17 23.09 3.64
C LEU A 581 8.23 22.78 2.47
N SER A 582 7.18 23.60 2.30
CA SER A 582 6.20 23.47 1.21
C SER A 582 5.83 24.85 0.68
N GLU A 583 5.91 25.06 -0.65
CA GLU A 583 5.65 26.36 -1.27
C GLU A 583 4.13 26.67 -1.37
N HIS A 584 3.35 25.74 -1.89
CA HIS A 584 1.93 25.89 -2.15
C HIS A 584 1.14 24.64 -1.71
N PRO A 585 0.94 24.42 -0.41
CA PRO A 585 0.27 23.22 0.05
C PRO A 585 -1.23 23.25 -0.28
N SER A 586 -1.70 22.29 -1.08
CA SER A 586 -3.13 21.98 -1.19
C SER A 586 -3.70 21.57 0.17
N GLU A 587 -5.03 21.55 0.33
CA GLU A 587 -5.65 21.07 1.58
C GLU A 587 -5.28 19.62 1.90
N GLU A 588 -5.15 18.78 0.88
CA GLU A 588 -4.67 17.41 1.03
C GLU A 588 -3.22 17.38 1.53
N THR A 589 -2.34 18.18 0.95
CA THR A 589 -0.95 18.32 1.40
C THR A 589 -0.87 18.81 2.84
N LYS A 590 -1.68 19.80 3.22
CA LYS A 590 -1.74 20.30 4.60
C LYS A 590 -2.17 19.19 5.57
N ARG A 591 -3.17 18.39 5.21
CA ARG A 591 -3.59 17.22 6.00
C ARG A 591 -2.44 16.24 6.17
N ARG A 592 -1.75 15.89 5.09
CA ARG A 592 -0.63 14.95 5.07
C ARG A 592 0.54 15.43 5.93
N LEU A 593 0.98 16.68 5.77
CA LEU A 593 2.06 17.25 6.58
C LEU A 593 1.67 17.40 8.06
N LYS A 594 0.39 17.64 8.35
CA LYS A 594 -0.13 17.69 9.73
C LYS A 594 -0.01 16.34 10.44
N VAL A 595 -0.16 15.22 9.75
CA VAL A 595 0.08 13.89 10.33
C VAL A 595 1.52 13.79 10.82
N MET A 596 2.49 14.19 10.01
CA MET A 596 3.92 14.16 10.37
C MET A 596 4.26 15.01 11.59
N THR A 597 3.54 16.10 11.82
CA THR A 597 3.77 16.98 12.98
C THR A 597 3.11 16.47 14.27
N LYS A 598 2.07 15.64 14.15
CA LYS A 598 1.30 15.13 15.30
C LYS A 598 1.91 13.91 15.97
N THR A 599 2.47 13.01 15.17
CA THR A 599 2.94 11.71 15.64
C THR A 599 4.33 11.37 15.16
N ASN A 600 5.08 10.67 16.03
CA ASN A 600 6.34 10.03 15.67
C ASN A 600 6.17 8.51 15.40
N ASP A 601 4.99 7.96 15.65
CA ASP A 601 4.70 6.54 15.44
C ASP A 601 4.55 6.24 13.93
N GLY A 602 5.47 5.44 13.40
CA GLY A 602 5.46 5.05 11.99
C GLY A 602 4.26 4.18 11.60
N PHE A 603 3.69 3.41 12.52
CA PHE A 603 2.47 2.61 12.25
C PHE A 603 1.23 3.50 12.10
N GLU A 604 1.15 4.56 12.93
CA GLU A 604 0.08 5.56 12.81
C GLU A 604 0.20 6.33 11.48
N ILE A 605 1.43 6.78 11.14
CA ILE A 605 1.71 7.47 9.88
C ILE A 605 1.35 6.58 8.68
N SER A 606 1.68 5.29 8.73
CA SER A 606 1.37 4.36 7.64
C SER A 606 -0.14 4.12 7.48
N ARG A 607 -0.91 4.07 8.58
CA ARG A 607 -2.38 4.01 8.52
C ARG A 607 -2.98 5.24 7.87
N GLU A 608 -2.48 6.42 8.23
CA GLU A 608 -2.93 7.68 7.63
C GLU A 608 -2.52 7.80 6.14
N ASP A 609 -1.31 7.32 5.76
CA ASP A 609 -0.86 7.29 4.36
C ASP A 609 -1.79 6.40 3.51
N LEU A 610 -2.18 5.24 4.03
CA LEU A 610 -3.12 4.34 3.38
C LEU A 610 -4.51 4.97 3.23
N ALA A 611 -5.01 5.64 4.28
CA ALA A 611 -6.30 6.31 4.25
C ALA A 611 -6.35 7.49 3.27
N LEU A 612 -5.22 8.20 3.08
CA LEU A 612 -5.14 9.36 2.18
C LEU A 612 -4.95 8.98 0.71
N ARG A 613 -4.17 7.94 0.42
CA ARG A 613 -3.85 7.54 -0.98
C ARG A 613 -4.81 6.53 -1.56
N GLY A 614 -5.49 5.77 -0.72
CA GLY A 614 -6.24 4.59 -1.12
C GLY A 614 -5.33 3.38 -1.44
N PRO A 615 -5.91 2.17 -1.57
CA PRO A 615 -5.16 0.94 -1.75
C PRO A 615 -4.50 0.81 -3.13
N GLY A 616 -5.02 1.48 -4.16
CA GLY A 616 -4.55 1.34 -5.54
C GLY A 616 -3.08 1.73 -5.74
N ASP A 617 -2.64 2.83 -5.13
CA ASP A 617 -1.27 3.31 -5.21
C ASP A 617 -0.32 2.55 -4.28
N PHE A 618 -0.83 1.98 -3.17
CA PHE A 618 -0.04 1.23 -2.21
C PHE A 618 0.37 -0.16 -2.75
N PHE A 619 -0.53 -0.80 -3.48
CA PHE A 619 -0.28 -2.11 -4.10
C PHE A 619 0.49 -2.03 -5.42
N GLY A 620 0.61 -0.86 -6.06
CA GLY A 620 1.40 -0.55 -7.26
C GLY A 620 1.50 -1.69 -8.29
N GLN A 621 1.90 -1.43 -9.52
CA GLN A 621 2.09 -2.43 -10.60
C GLN A 621 3.11 -3.55 -10.29
N ARG A 622 3.70 -3.60 -9.06
CA ARG A 622 4.84 -4.46 -8.71
C ARG A 622 4.51 -5.68 -7.84
N GLN A 623 3.28 -5.86 -7.38
CA GLN A 623 2.95 -7.05 -6.59
C GLN A 623 2.29 -8.14 -7.46
N HIS A 624 3.11 -8.83 -8.23
CA HIS A 624 2.79 -10.15 -8.76
C HIS A 624 2.68 -11.12 -7.59
N GLY A 625 1.50 -11.42 -7.13
CA GLY A 625 1.34 -12.44 -6.09
C GLY A 625 -0.02 -12.50 -5.40
N LEU A 626 -0.80 -11.42 -5.28
CA LEU A 626 -2.11 -11.43 -4.63
C LEU A 626 -3.27 -11.28 -5.63
N PRO A 627 -4.44 -11.90 -5.40
CA PRO A 627 -5.63 -11.63 -6.18
C PRO A 627 -6.05 -10.15 -6.03
N ALA A 628 -6.52 -9.53 -7.12
CA ALA A 628 -7.08 -8.20 -7.05
C ALA A 628 -8.38 -8.22 -6.23
N LEU A 629 -8.50 -7.34 -5.25
CA LEU A 629 -9.73 -7.15 -4.48
C LEU A 629 -10.77 -6.48 -5.38
N LYS A 630 -12.00 -7.01 -5.36
CA LYS A 630 -13.10 -6.53 -6.22
C LYS A 630 -13.97 -5.50 -5.54
N ILE A 631 -14.17 -5.62 -4.22
CA ILE A 631 -15.07 -4.77 -3.43
C ILE A 631 -14.44 -4.25 -2.14
N ALA A 632 -13.55 -4.99 -1.52
CA ALA A 632 -12.87 -4.58 -0.30
C ALA A 632 -11.90 -3.43 -0.58
N ASP A 633 -12.00 -2.37 0.20
CA ASP A 633 -11.11 -1.22 0.18
C ASP A 633 -10.32 -1.16 1.49
N LEU A 634 -9.06 -1.56 1.43
CA LEU A 634 -8.19 -1.63 2.60
C LEU A 634 -7.90 -0.26 3.25
N SER A 635 -8.27 0.86 2.61
CA SER A 635 -8.18 2.19 3.23
C SER A 635 -9.25 2.41 4.30
N CYS A 636 -10.42 1.82 4.15
CA CYS A 636 -11.56 1.98 5.05
C CYS A 636 -12.05 0.69 5.71
N ASP A 637 -11.71 -0.49 5.16
CA ASP A 637 -12.22 -1.79 5.63
C ASP A 637 -11.26 -2.54 6.58
N MET A 638 -10.28 -1.85 7.19
CA MET A 638 -9.25 -2.47 8.05
C MET A 638 -9.85 -3.23 9.26
N ALA A 639 -10.91 -2.68 9.88
CA ALA A 639 -11.58 -3.37 11.00
C ALA A 639 -12.24 -4.68 10.54
N LEU A 640 -12.81 -4.68 9.35
CA LEU A 640 -13.44 -5.86 8.75
C LEU A 640 -12.39 -6.90 8.33
N LEU A 641 -11.20 -6.43 7.91
CA LEU A 641 -10.06 -7.30 7.63
C LEU A 641 -9.59 -8.03 8.90
N ASP A 642 -9.44 -7.31 10.02
CA ASP A 642 -9.07 -7.93 11.30
C ASP A 642 -10.09 -8.99 11.72
N GLU A 643 -11.37 -8.67 11.59
CA GLU A 643 -12.49 -9.57 11.88
C GLU A 643 -12.46 -10.83 11.01
N ALA A 644 -12.30 -10.66 9.69
CA ALA A 644 -12.24 -11.76 8.73
C ALA A 644 -11.01 -12.66 8.93
N GLN A 645 -9.85 -12.08 9.29
CA GLN A 645 -8.65 -12.86 9.58
C GLN A 645 -8.79 -13.69 10.85
N GLN A 646 -9.42 -13.15 11.90
CA GLN A 646 -9.69 -13.90 13.13
C GLN A 646 -10.66 -15.05 12.88
N ALA A 647 -11.73 -14.80 12.14
CA ALA A 647 -12.68 -15.81 11.72
C ALA A 647 -12.02 -16.92 10.89
N ALA A 648 -11.19 -16.55 9.92
CA ALA A 648 -10.44 -17.50 9.09
C ALA A 648 -9.49 -18.36 9.94
N LYS A 649 -8.79 -17.75 10.90
CA LYS A 649 -7.92 -18.49 11.83
C LYS A 649 -8.72 -19.47 12.68
N GLY A 650 -9.87 -19.06 13.20
CA GLY A 650 -10.75 -19.92 13.99
C GLY A 650 -11.31 -21.09 13.18
N TRP A 651 -11.75 -20.85 11.94
CA TRP A 651 -12.27 -21.87 11.04
C TRP A 651 -11.20 -22.86 10.60
N MET A 652 -10.04 -22.36 10.13
CA MET A 652 -8.92 -23.17 9.69
C MET A 652 -8.29 -24.00 10.82
N ALA A 653 -8.41 -23.58 12.08
CA ALA A 653 -8.00 -24.39 13.22
C ALA A 653 -8.92 -25.63 13.41
N GLN A 654 -10.19 -25.53 13.01
CA GLN A 654 -11.17 -26.63 13.11
C GLN A 654 -11.22 -27.52 11.86
N ASP A 655 -10.85 -26.99 10.69
CA ASP A 655 -10.85 -27.66 9.39
C ASP A 655 -9.68 -27.19 8.52
N PRO A 656 -8.44 -27.61 8.83
CA PRO A 656 -7.23 -27.11 8.17
C PRO A 656 -7.15 -27.42 6.65
N ALA A 657 -7.75 -28.54 6.23
CA ALA A 657 -7.77 -28.98 4.83
C ALA A 657 -9.07 -28.61 4.08
N LEU A 658 -10.01 -27.98 4.76
CA LEU A 658 -11.36 -27.65 4.23
C LEU A 658 -12.07 -28.89 3.66
N GLU A 659 -12.05 -30.00 4.40
CA GLU A 659 -12.63 -31.28 3.98
C GLU A 659 -14.03 -31.50 4.51
N LYS A 660 -14.48 -30.70 5.48
CA LYS A 660 -15.84 -30.76 5.98
C LYS A 660 -16.86 -30.42 4.89
N PRO A 661 -18.04 -31.03 4.85
CA PRO A 661 -19.07 -30.70 3.87
C PRO A 661 -19.42 -29.21 3.81
N GLU A 662 -19.41 -28.53 4.95
CA GLU A 662 -19.68 -27.09 5.11
C GLU A 662 -18.59 -26.21 4.47
N SER A 663 -17.38 -26.75 4.31
CA SER A 663 -16.22 -26.05 3.72
C SER A 663 -16.11 -26.23 2.22
N GLY A 664 -16.94 -27.08 1.60
CA GLY A 664 -16.78 -27.45 0.18
C GLY A 664 -16.91 -26.25 -0.77
N ALA A 665 -17.90 -25.38 -0.56
CA ALA A 665 -18.08 -24.17 -1.36
C ALA A 665 -16.93 -23.16 -1.15
N LEU A 666 -16.46 -23.00 0.09
CA LEU A 666 -15.31 -22.17 0.45
C LEU A 666 -14.04 -22.67 -0.24
N ARG A 667 -13.76 -23.96 -0.17
CA ARG A 667 -12.61 -24.61 -0.81
C ARG A 667 -12.60 -24.36 -2.32
N ALA A 668 -13.73 -24.62 -3.00
CA ALA A 668 -13.85 -24.38 -4.45
C ALA A 668 -13.59 -22.91 -4.80
N ARG A 669 -14.05 -21.97 -3.97
CA ARG A 669 -13.84 -20.55 -4.18
C ARG A 669 -12.38 -20.15 -4.00
N ILE A 670 -11.69 -20.69 -2.99
CA ILE A 670 -10.25 -20.49 -2.77
C ILE A 670 -9.45 -21.06 -3.94
N GLU A 671 -9.74 -22.29 -4.36
CA GLU A 671 -9.05 -22.91 -5.51
C GLU A 671 -9.19 -22.07 -6.78
N THR A 672 -10.39 -21.55 -7.06
CA THR A 672 -10.61 -20.65 -8.20
C THR A 672 -9.82 -19.34 -8.05
N LEU A 673 -9.77 -18.76 -6.86
CA LEU A 673 -9.07 -17.49 -6.61
C LEU A 673 -7.54 -17.61 -6.80
N PHE A 674 -6.98 -18.77 -6.45
CA PHE A 674 -5.53 -19.02 -6.51
C PHE A 674 -5.10 -19.80 -7.76
N ALA A 675 -5.98 -20.54 -8.47
CA ALA A 675 -5.68 -21.27 -9.70
C ALA A 675 -5.45 -20.35 -10.91
N VAL A 676 -6.16 -19.24 -11.00
CA VAL A 676 -5.94 -18.19 -12.02
C VAL A 676 -4.50 -17.66 -12.05
N LYS A 677 -3.69 -17.96 -11.02
CA LYS A 677 -2.28 -17.56 -10.91
C LYS A 677 -1.27 -18.61 -11.35
N ALA A 678 -1.60 -19.88 -11.33
CA ALA A 678 -0.68 -20.91 -11.77
C ALA A 678 -0.38 -20.79 -13.27
N GLU A 679 -1.30 -20.26 -14.06
CA GLU A 679 -1.12 -20.02 -15.50
C GLU A 679 -0.34 -18.74 -15.85
N GLY A 680 -0.19 -17.81 -14.92
CA GLY A 680 0.57 -16.53 -15.10
C GLY A 680 2.00 -16.57 -14.55
N LEU A 681 2.49 -17.71 -14.06
CA LEU A 681 3.82 -17.91 -13.49
C LEU A 681 4.71 -18.87 -14.33
N ASN A 682 4.24 -19.28 -15.52
CA ASN A 682 5.07 -20.02 -16.48
C ASN A 682 5.70 -19.09 -17.51
#